data_c0d8fd6a8dddb4e41f361cc0d4d40588
#
_entry.id   c0d8fd6a8dddb4e41f361cc0d4d40588
#
_cell.length_a   1.000
_cell.length_b   1.000
_cell.length_c   1.000
_cell.angle_alpha   90.00
_cell.angle_beta   90.00
_cell.angle_gamma   90.00
#
_symmetry.space_group_name_H-M   'P 1'
#
loop_
_entity.id
_entity.type
_entity.pdbx_description
1 polymer ?
#
loop_
_entity_poly.entity_id
_entity_poly.type
_entity_poly.pdbx_seq_one_letter_code
_entity_poly.pdbx_strand_id
1 'polypeptide(L)'
;MSTIYDKLNDKQKQAVFTTEGPLLLLAGAGSGKTGVLMHRIAYLINDKHIDPYNIMAITFTNKAAKEMKERITNLIGEDGNFVWVMTFHSSCVRFLRRFIDKIGFDNNFTIYDSDDQRTLMKKIFKENDINSRVYKERAVLNAISNCKNELISPVEYMKSATDSYEKGVAKLYEIYQSNLKKNNALDFDDLICRSVELFENCPDVLDYYQNRFRYIMVDEYQDTNTAQFRLIYLLAQKYKNICVVGDDDQSIYKFRGANIENILSFEDKFEGVKVIKLEQNYRSTGNILDAANAVIKNNRGRKDKSLWTEGETGANIELQQFANANAEADFIIKDIRAKANDNFKDFAVLYRTNAQSRLLEERCVALGVPYQLVGGVNFYQRKEIKDVLAYLKTIANGSDDIALLRIINVPKRGIGATTISKVVDYANENGISLYDAMTICENIGIGKAADKIKSFIAMIEEFRDKVAKKANIANMIEELLDRTCYIQSLYEEGEIEGESRKENIEELVNKSVDYEDGELSLFLEEVSLVADIDRMDENADRITLMTLHGAKGLEFDTVYLAGMEEGLFPSAMSSNSREDLEEERRLAYVGITRAKKNLILTSAKQRMINGETRYSLLSRFVSEIPRDLLNKHVLDSEKKYKQSTYSYDEALPWENKAKPDNVKNTLNFGKQFKVERPKSLDYKVGDTVKHIKFGVGKVLEIVDGEKDFEVKVNFEKFGIKKMYAGFAKLAKV
;
A
#
# COMPACT_ATOMS: atom_id res chain seq x y z
N MET A 1 23.81 42.54 -15.49
CA MET A 1 23.53 41.68 -14.31
C MET A 1 22.69 40.49 -14.77
N SER A 2 23.09 39.28 -14.46
CA SER A 2 22.28 38.08 -14.75
C SER A 2 20.99 38.14 -13.92
N THR A 3 19.85 37.98 -14.58
CA THR A 3 18.55 37.94 -13.89
C THR A 3 18.25 36.52 -13.40
N ILE A 4 17.39 36.36 -12.36
CA ILE A 4 16.97 35.04 -11.87
C ILE A 4 16.30 34.20 -12.97
N TYR A 5 15.86 34.81 -14.06
CA TYR A 5 15.16 34.18 -15.20
C TYR A 5 16.10 33.65 -16.28
N ASP A 6 17.40 33.99 -16.27
CA ASP A 6 18.34 33.64 -17.38
C ASP A 6 18.53 32.14 -17.53
N LYS A 7 18.37 31.37 -16.43
CA LYS A 7 18.49 29.90 -16.43
C LYS A 7 17.23 29.17 -16.98
N LEU A 8 16.15 29.90 -17.23
CA LEU A 8 14.93 29.33 -17.75
C LEU A 8 15.00 29.22 -19.29
N ASN A 9 14.47 28.12 -19.84
CA ASN A 9 14.30 28.00 -21.29
C ASN A 9 13.14 28.89 -21.79
N ASP A 10 12.99 29.01 -23.12
CA ASP A 10 12.01 29.91 -23.71
C ASP A 10 10.56 29.59 -23.31
N LYS A 11 10.18 28.31 -23.22
CA LYS A 11 8.84 27.87 -22.77
C LYS A 11 8.60 28.16 -21.30
N GLN A 12 9.61 27.97 -20.48
CA GLN A 12 9.55 28.30 -19.05
C GLN A 12 9.43 29.83 -18.87
N LYS A 13 10.22 30.64 -19.61
CA LYS A 13 10.10 32.10 -19.65
C LYS A 13 8.71 32.53 -20.08
N GLN A 14 8.18 31.93 -21.16
CA GLN A 14 6.83 32.21 -21.63
C GLN A 14 5.80 31.95 -20.53
N ALA A 15 5.93 30.82 -19.78
CA ALA A 15 5.04 30.48 -18.68
C ALA A 15 5.16 31.48 -17.51
N VAL A 16 6.37 31.91 -17.17
CA VAL A 16 6.63 32.85 -16.08
C VAL A 16 6.02 34.23 -16.42
N PHE A 17 6.20 34.70 -17.64
CA PHE A 17 5.80 36.08 -18.04
C PHE A 17 4.32 36.19 -18.48
N THR A 18 3.61 35.08 -18.70
CA THR A 18 2.17 35.08 -18.99
C THR A 18 1.40 35.21 -17.68
N THR A 19 1.16 36.42 -17.17
CA THR A 19 0.60 36.62 -15.84
C THR A 19 -0.93 36.65 -15.77
N GLU A 20 -1.57 37.14 -16.83
CA GLU A 20 -3.02 37.39 -16.83
C GLU A 20 -3.79 36.28 -17.54
N GLY A 21 -4.97 36.00 -17.03
CA GLY A 21 -5.91 34.99 -17.53
C GLY A 21 -5.56 33.55 -17.18
N PRO A 22 -6.43 32.60 -17.56
CA PRO A 22 -6.23 31.18 -17.25
C PRO A 22 -5.06 30.59 -18.04
N LEU A 23 -4.17 29.90 -17.33
CA LEU A 23 -2.97 29.28 -17.91
C LEU A 23 -2.89 27.81 -17.49
N LEU A 24 -2.80 26.91 -18.46
CA LEU A 24 -2.53 25.50 -18.26
C LEU A 24 -1.08 25.21 -18.66
N LEU A 25 -0.26 24.78 -17.74
CA LEU A 25 1.08 24.27 -17.98
C LEU A 25 1.04 22.74 -18.01
N LEU A 26 1.07 22.19 -19.23
CA LEU A 26 1.23 20.74 -19.43
C LEU A 26 2.72 20.42 -19.36
N ALA A 27 3.13 19.93 -18.20
CA ALA A 27 4.54 19.83 -17.85
C ALA A 27 4.92 18.39 -17.59
N GLY A 28 5.69 17.79 -18.49
CA GLY A 28 6.14 16.41 -18.33
C GLY A 28 7.06 16.20 -17.11
N ALA A 29 7.37 14.95 -16.82
CA ALA A 29 8.29 14.59 -15.74
C ALA A 29 9.64 15.31 -15.90
N GLY A 30 10.21 15.83 -14.81
CA GLY A 30 11.54 16.46 -14.84
C GLY A 30 11.65 17.76 -15.63
N SER A 31 10.55 18.38 -16.03
CA SER A 31 10.54 19.63 -16.83
C SER A 31 10.68 20.93 -15.99
N GLY A 32 10.86 20.81 -14.69
CA GLY A 32 11.00 21.94 -13.79
C GLY A 32 9.69 22.63 -13.42
N LYS A 33 8.55 21.90 -13.39
CA LYS A 33 7.20 22.37 -13.02
C LYS A 33 7.17 23.35 -11.86
N THR A 34 7.58 22.88 -10.70
CA THR A 34 7.57 23.66 -9.46
C THR A 34 8.50 24.87 -9.56
N GLY A 35 9.65 24.71 -10.27
CA GLY A 35 10.57 25.81 -10.54
C GLY A 35 9.93 26.96 -11.31
N VAL A 36 9.13 26.65 -12.33
CA VAL A 36 8.41 27.66 -13.12
C VAL A 36 7.39 28.40 -12.26
N LEU A 37 6.63 27.69 -11.40
CA LEU A 37 5.68 28.34 -10.48
C LEU A 37 6.39 29.33 -9.53
N MET A 38 7.52 28.95 -8.97
CA MET A 38 8.29 29.81 -8.05
C MET A 38 8.83 31.06 -8.76
N HIS A 39 9.38 30.91 -9.98
CA HIS A 39 9.84 32.06 -10.76
C HIS A 39 8.69 32.96 -11.21
N ARG A 40 7.50 32.38 -11.48
CA ARG A 40 6.30 33.15 -11.77
C ARG A 40 5.84 33.99 -10.59
N ILE A 41 5.86 33.41 -9.37
CA ILE A 41 5.60 34.16 -8.13
C ILE A 41 6.60 35.30 -7.95
N ALA A 42 7.88 34.99 -8.13
CA ALA A 42 8.93 36.00 -8.04
C ALA A 42 8.72 37.14 -9.07
N TYR A 43 8.34 36.81 -10.30
CA TYR A 43 8.04 37.79 -11.33
C TYR A 43 6.85 38.69 -11.00
N LEU A 44 5.77 38.10 -10.46
CA LEU A 44 4.60 38.85 -10.02
C LEU A 44 4.95 39.85 -8.94
N ILE A 45 5.80 39.49 -7.97
CA ILE A 45 6.16 40.36 -6.84
C ILE A 45 7.22 41.37 -7.26
N ASN A 46 8.32 40.97 -7.83
CA ASN A 46 9.47 41.83 -8.10
C ASN A 46 9.24 42.77 -9.31
N ASP A 47 8.68 42.26 -10.40
CA ASP A 47 8.58 42.97 -11.66
C ASP A 47 7.18 43.55 -11.89
N LYS A 48 6.11 42.87 -11.44
CA LYS A 48 4.73 43.37 -11.54
C LYS A 48 4.24 44.10 -10.30
N HIS A 49 5.02 44.11 -9.25
CA HIS A 49 4.71 44.78 -7.96
C HIS A 49 3.37 44.35 -7.37
N ILE A 50 3.03 43.05 -7.53
CA ILE A 50 1.85 42.45 -6.93
C ILE A 50 2.14 42.18 -5.46
N ASP A 51 1.22 42.58 -4.57
CA ASP A 51 1.34 42.32 -3.15
C ASP A 51 1.37 40.78 -2.89
N PRO A 52 2.36 40.25 -2.16
CA PRO A 52 2.47 38.82 -1.82
C PRO A 52 1.17 38.25 -1.22
N TYR A 53 0.40 39.04 -0.48
CA TYR A 53 -0.88 38.63 0.10
C TYR A 53 -1.96 38.32 -0.97
N ASN A 54 -1.79 38.81 -2.20
CA ASN A 54 -2.71 38.55 -3.30
C ASN A 54 -2.40 37.26 -4.08
N ILE A 55 -1.39 36.53 -3.68
CA ILE A 55 -0.94 35.32 -4.36
C ILE A 55 -1.21 34.09 -3.49
N MET A 56 -1.89 33.11 -4.09
CA MET A 56 -2.16 31.80 -3.52
C MET A 56 -1.48 30.71 -4.34
N ALA A 57 -0.70 29.86 -3.70
CA ALA A 57 -0.08 28.66 -4.30
C ALA A 57 -0.48 27.41 -3.50
N ILE A 58 -1.06 26.45 -4.17
CA ILE A 58 -1.59 25.22 -3.58
C ILE A 58 -0.83 24.02 -4.11
N THR A 59 -0.52 23.09 -3.20
CA THR A 59 0.07 21.78 -3.50
C THR A 59 -0.61 20.67 -2.68
N PHE A 60 -0.16 19.40 -2.84
CA PHE A 60 -0.81 18.25 -2.21
C PHE A 60 -0.21 17.83 -0.87
N THR A 61 1.10 18.08 -0.64
CA THR A 61 1.78 17.62 0.58
C THR A 61 2.38 18.78 1.36
N ASN A 62 2.41 18.65 2.70
CA ASN A 62 3.00 19.68 3.56
C ASN A 62 4.51 19.85 3.30
N LYS A 63 5.19 18.75 2.94
CA LYS A 63 6.62 18.81 2.54
C LYS A 63 6.79 19.67 1.28
N ALA A 64 5.98 19.44 0.24
CA ALA A 64 6.05 20.23 -0.99
C ALA A 64 5.70 21.72 -0.74
N ALA A 65 4.72 22.01 0.11
CA ALA A 65 4.37 23.37 0.48
C ALA A 65 5.52 24.08 1.22
N LYS A 66 6.16 23.39 2.15
CA LYS A 66 7.33 23.89 2.89
C LYS A 66 8.51 24.17 1.95
N GLU A 67 8.85 23.22 1.10
CA GLU A 67 9.93 23.35 0.13
C GLU A 67 9.65 24.50 -0.87
N MET A 68 8.43 24.60 -1.39
CA MET A 68 8.03 25.69 -2.27
C MET A 68 8.19 27.04 -1.56
N LYS A 69 7.77 27.15 -0.31
CA LYS A 69 7.88 28.40 0.47
C LYS A 69 9.34 28.79 0.72
N GLU A 70 10.19 27.85 1.13
CA GLU A 70 11.63 28.06 1.31
C GLU A 70 12.30 28.55 0.01
N ARG A 71 11.99 27.94 -1.13
CA ARG A 71 12.55 28.32 -2.43
C ARG A 71 12.06 29.68 -2.88
N ILE A 72 10.79 30.04 -2.64
CA ILE A 72 10.28 31.39 -2.92
C ILE A 72 11.00 32.41 -2.08
N THR A 73 11.14 32.18 -0.76
CA THR A 73 11.88 33.10 0.14
C THR A 73 13.36 33.27 -0.29
N ASN A 74 13.99 32.21 -0.78
CA ASN A 74 15.34 32.29 -1.33
C ASN A 74 15.43 33.14 -2.61
N LEU A 75 14.36 33.23 -3.40
CA LEU A 75 14.32 34.02 -4.65
C LEU A 75 13.99 35.50 -4.43
N ILE A 76 13.12 35.83 -3.46
CA ILE A 76 12.58 37.17 -3.28
C ILE A 76 12.76 37.75 -1.87
N GLY A 77 13.44 37.06 -0.96
CA GLY A 77 13.64 37.49 0.42
C GLY A 77 12.42 37.36 1.30
N GLU A 78 12.30 38.21 2.31
CA GLU A 78 11.27 38.17 3.36
C GLU A 78 9.84 38.23 2.81
N ASP A 79 9.62 38.88 1.69
CA ASP A 79 8.31 38.97 1.01
C ASP A 79 7.71 37.60 0.69
N GLY A 80 8.58 36.59 0.48
CA GLY A 80 8.17 35.19 0.26
C GLY A 80 7.34 34.61 1.40
N ASN A 81 7.53 35.10 2.64
CA ASN A 81 6.80 34.62 3.81
C ASN A 81 5.31 35.02 3.80
N PHE A 82 4.93 36.03 3.05
CA PHE A 82 3.56 36.55 2.99
C PHE A 82 2.73 35.89 1.90
N VAL A 83 3.36 35.17 0.96
CA VAL A 83 2.65 34.37 -0.05
C VAL A 83 1.90 33.22 0.65
N TRP A 84 0.65 33.00 0.25
CA TRP A 84 -0.15 31.90 0.75
C TRP A 84 0.25 30.60 0.07
N VAL A 85 1.25 29.88 0.63
CA VAL A 85 1.73 28.58 0.13
C VAL A 85 1.28 27.50 1.09
N MET A 86 0.33 26.64 0.68
CA MET A 86 -0.30 25.63 1.56
C MET A 86 -0.84 24.45 0.77
N THR A 87 -1.22 23.37 1.49
CA THR A 87 -2.01 22.28 0.90
C THR A 87 -3.48 22.69 0.78
N PHE A 88 -4.26 21.94 -0.03
CA PHE A 88 -5.72 22.11 -0.10
C PHE A 88 -6.35 22.07 1.28
N HIS A 89 -6.10 21.01 2.06
CA HIS A 89 -6.69 20.83 3.38
C HIS A 89 -6.29 21.94 4.36
N SER A 90 -5.02 22.32 4.38
CA SER A 90 -4.55 23.41 5.27
C SER A 90 -5.20 24.76 4.93
N SER A 91 -5.42 25.04 3.63
CA SER A 91 -6.12 26.23 3.19
C SER A 91 -7.59 26.19 3.64
N CYS A 92 -8.28 25.06 3.46
CA CYS A 92 -9.66 24.87 3.89
C CYS A 92 -9.82 25.01 5.39
N VAL A 93 -8.93 24.43 6.20
CA VAL A 93 -8.95 24.63 7.65
C VAL A 93 -8.92 26.12 8.01
N ARG A 94 -8.06 26.92 7.36
CA ARG A 94 -7.99 28.37 7.60
C ARG A 94 -9.26 29.11 7.18
N PHE A 95 -9.89 28.72 6.06
CA PHE A 95 -11.17 29.31 5.64
C PHE A 95 -12.26 28.99 6.65
N LEU A 96 -12.37 27.74 7.05
CA LEU A 96 -13.40 27.26 7.95
C LEU A 96 -13.21 27.80 9.37
N ARG A 97 -11.99 27.79 9.91
CA ARG A 97 -11.73 28.38 11.25
C ARG A 97 -12.19 29.83 11.39
N ARG A 98 -12.28 30.55 10.26
CA ARG A 98 -12.67 31.96 10.27
C ARG A 98 -14.17 32.19 10.07
N PHE A 99 -14.85 31.32 9.30
CA PHE A 99 -16.20 31.62 8.82
C PHE A 99 -17.19 30.45 8.85
N ILE A 100 -16.84 29.31 9.43
CA ILE A 100 -17.67 28.11 9.41
C ILE A 100 -18.97 28.30 10.23
N ASP A 101 -18.98 29.25 11.15
CA ASP A 101 -20.17 29.69 11.91
C ASP A 101 -21.35 30.07 11.00
N LYS A 102 -21.07 30.61 9.82
CA LYS A 102 -22.07 30.94 8.81
C LYS A 102 -22.79 29.73 8.20
N ILE A 103 -22.25 28.54 8.34
CA ILE A 103 -22.87 27.27 7.88
C ILE A 103 -23.26 26.37 9.06
N GLY A 104 -23.28 26.92 10.28
CA GLY A 104 -23.84 26.30 11.48
C GLY A 104 -22.94 25.25 12.14
N PHE A 105 -21.65 25.50 12.19
CA PHE A 105 -20.66 24.84 13.04
C PHE A 105 -19.96 25.87 13.90
N ASP A 106 -19.33 25.42 15.00
CA ASP A 106 -18.50 26.31 15.79
C ASP A 106 -17.09 26.36 15.21
N ASN A 107 -16.41 27.50 15.29
CA ASN A 107 -15.10 27.73 14.73
C ASN A 107 -14.00 26.82 15.32
N ASN A 108 -14.23 26.24 16.49
CA ASN A 108 -13.33 25.33 17.21
C ASN A 108 -13.58 23.86 16.89
N PHE A 109 -14.14 23.52 15.72
CA PHE A 109 -14.43 22.15 15.30
C PHE A 109 -13.23 21.21 15.43
N THR A 110 -13.50 19.94 15.70
CA THR A 110 -12.49 18.86 15.74
C THR A 110 -12.33 18.25 14.35
N ILE A 111 -11.09 17.88 13.98
CA ILE A 111 -10.81 17.15 12.74
C ILE A 111 -10.65 15.68 13.09
N TYR A 112 -11.50 14.81 12.53
CA TYR A 112 -11.49 13.37 12.73
C TYR A 112 -10.55 12.70 11.74
N ASP A 113 -9.59 11.93 12.27
CA ASP A 113 -8.74 11.05 11.49
C ASP A 113 -9.47 9.74 11.12
N SER A 114 -8.76 8.83 10.42
CA SER A 114 -9.34 7.55 9.98
C SER A 114 -9.79 6.66 11.13
N ASP A 115 -9.15 6.73 12.30
CA ASP A 115 -9.51 5.90 13.46
C ASP A 115 -10.70 6.51 14.22
N ASP A 116 -10.80 7.84 14.28
CA ASP A 116 -11.96 8.56 14.79
C ASP A 116 -13.20 8.30 13.94
N GLN A 117 -13.08 8.40 12.61
CA GLN A 117 -14.14 8.06 11.66
C GLN A 117 -14.65 6.63 11.85
N ARG A 118 -13.71 5.67 11.99
CA ARG A 118 -14.05 4.27 12.20
C ARG A 118 -14.73 4.04 13.54
N THR A 119 -14.27 4.73 14.59
CA THR A 119 -14.86 4.68 15.93
C THR A 119 -16.27 5.22 15.91
N LEU A 120 -16.51 6.36 15.24
CA LEU A 120 -17.83 6.92 15.05
C LEU A 120 -18.75 5.98 14.28
N MET A 121 -18.27 5.39 13.17
CA MET A 121 -19.06 4.46 12.37
C MET A 121 -19.44 3.19 13.16
N LYS A 122 -18.53 2.65 13.99
CA LYS A 122 -18.83 1.52 14.90
C LYS A 122 -19.92 1.87 15.90
N LYS A 123 -19.88 3.09 16.45
CA LYS A 123 -20.91 3.61 17.34
C LYS A 123 -22.27 3.68 16.62
N ILE A 124 -22.30 4.25 15.42
CA ILE A 124 -23.51 4.36 14.58
C ILE A 124 -24.09 2.96 14.29
N PHE A 125 -23.26 1.99 13.92
CA PHE A 125 -23.68 0.61 13.66
C PHE A 125 -24.36 0.00 14.89
N LYS A 126 -23.77 0.20 16.07
CA LYS A 126 -24.30 -0.31 17.34
C LYS A 126 -25.61 0.34 17.73
N GLU A 127 -25.72 1.67 17.59
CA GLU A 127 -26.91 2.44 18.00
C GLU A 127 -28.11 2.22 17.07
N ASN A 128 -27.88 1.84 15.82
CA ASN A 128 -28.91 1.62 14.79
C ASN A 128 -29.11 0.14 14.44
N ASP A 129 -28.59 -0.79 15.23
CA ASP A 129 -28.69 -2.25 15.01
C ASP A 129 -28.28 -2.68 13.58
N ILE A 130 -27.26 -2.04 13.01
CA ILE A 130 -26.82 -2.30 11.65
C ILE A 130 -26.13 -3.65 11.55
N ASN A 131 -26.59 -4.48 10.60
CA ASN A 131 -26.03 -5.79 10.36
C ASN A 131 -24.61 -5.69 9.74
N SER A 132 -23.58 -5.89 10.57
CA SER A 132 -22.17 -5.83 10.17
C SER A 132 -21.74 -6.93 9.17
N ARG A 133 -22.60 -7.92 8.90
CA ARG A 133 -22.35 -8.91 7.83
C ARG A 133 -22.71 -8.36 6.46
N VAL A 134 -23.67 -7.46 6.39
CA VAL A 134 -24.12 -6.79 5.15
C VAL A 134 -23.30 -5.53 4.91
N TYR A 135 -23.21 -4.67 5.92
CA TYR A 135 -22.45 -3.42 5.85
C TYR A 135 -21.14 -3.56 6.59
N LYS A 136 -20.04 -3.30 5.90
CA LYS A 136 -18.70 -3.22 6.51
C LYS A 136 -18.37 -1.75 6.75
N GLU A 137 -17.97 -1.40 7.96
CA GLU A 137 -17.68 -0.01 8.38
C GLU A 137 -16.80 0.71 7.37
N ARG A 138 -15.72 0.06 6.95
CA ARG A 138 -14.77 0.65 6.01
C ARG A 138 -15.35 0.80 4.60
N ALA A 139 -16.13 -0.16 4.12
CA ALA A 139 -16.77 -0.05 2.81
C ALA A 139 -17.77 1.11 2.79
N VAL A 140 -18.53 1.29 3.88
CA VAL A 140 -19.45 2.42 4.03
C VAL A 140 -18.68 3.74 4.07
N LEU A 141 -17.60 3.84 4.87
CA LEU A 141 -16.76 5.05 4.92
C LEU A 141 -16.11 5.38 3.56
N ASN A 142 -15.64 4.38 2.84
CA ASN A 142 -15.09 4.58 1.48
C ASN A 142 -16.16 5.10 0.51
N ALA A 143 -17.39 4.54 0.55
CA ALA A 143 -18.48 5.02 -0.28
C ALA A 143 -18.86 6.47 0.05
N ILE A 144 -18.88 6.83 1.34
CA ILE A 144 -19.11 8.22 1.80
C ILE A 144 -18.00 9.14 1.29
N SER A 145 -16.73 8.74 1.41
CA SER A 145 -15.60 9.52 0.93
C SER A 145 -15.67 9.74 -0.59
N ASN A 146 -16.03 8.71 -1.36
CA ASN A 146 -16.24 8.85 -2.81
C ASN A 146 -17.36 9.86 -3.13
N CYS A 147 -18.48 9.80 -2.42
CA CYS A 147 -19.56 10.77 -2.59
C CYS A 147 -19.08 12.20 -2.27
N LYS A 148 -18.35 12.40 -1.18
CA LYS A 148 -17.78 13.70 -0.81
C LYS A 148 -16.81 14.24 -1.86
N ASN A 149 -15.92 13.38 -2.37
CA ASN A 149 -14.97 13.76 -3.43
C ASN A 149 -15.66 14.25 -4.71
N GLU A 150 -16.89 13.76 -4.98
CA GLU A 150 -17.71 14.18 -6.12
C GLU A 150 -18.78 15.23 -5.74
N LEU A 151 -18.76 15.75 -4.50
CA LEU A 151 -19.74 16.69 -3.95
C LEU A 151 -21.19 16.16 -3.97
N ILE A 152 -21.36 14.83 -3.89
CA ILE A 152 -22.67 14.19 -3.82
C ILE A 152 -23.14 14.16 -2.36
N SER A 153 -24.23 14.86 -2.08
CA SER A 153 -24.85 14.90 -0.74
C SER A 153 -25.55 13.57 -0.40
N PRO A 154 -25.83 13.28 0.88
CA PRO A 154 -26.60 12.10 1.28
C PRO A 154 -27.97 12.00 0.55
N VAL A 155 -28.62 13.15 0.33
CA VAL A 155 -29.92 13.22 -0.37
C VAL A 155 -29.79 12.87 -1.85
N GLU A 156 -28.76 13.37 -2.52
CA GLU A 156 -28.49 13.07 -3.92
C GLU A 156 -28.07 11.60 -4.09
N TYR A 157 -27.24 11.08 -3.20
CA TYR A 157 -26.86 9.68 -3.21
C TYR A 157 -28.06 8.75 -3.00
N MET A 158 -28.98 9.11 -2.07
CA MET A 158 -30.23 8.38 -1.89
C MET A 158 -31.10 8.33 -3.17
N LYS A 159 -31.13 9.44 -3.94
CA LYS A 159 -31.89 9.51 -5.21
C LYS A 159 -31.26 8.67 -6.31
N SER A 160 -29.93 8.59 -6.37
CA SER A 160 -29.20 7.82 -7.37
C SER A 160 -29.06 6.34 -7.02
N ALA A 161 -29.29 5.94 -5.78
CA ALA A 161 -29.14 4.59 -5.26
C ALA A 161 -30.08 3.60 -5.98
N THR A 162 -29.50 2.60 -6.62
CA THR A 162 -30.22 1.62 -7.47
C THR A 162 -30.68 0.40 -6.70
N ASP A 163 -29.94 -0.02 -5.69
CA ASP A 163 -30.23 -1.23 -4.92
C ASP A 163 -30.44 -0.96 -3.41
N SER A 164 -30.78 -2.00 -2.67
CA SER A 164 -31.04 -1.92 -1.23
C SER A 164 -29.79 -1.63 -0.42
N TYR A 165 -28.62 -2.06 -0.89
CA TYR A 165 -27.34 -1.80 -0.22
C TYR A 165 -26.97 -0.33 -0.33
N GLU A 166 -27.02 0.24 -1.53
CA GLU A 166 -26.73 1.66 -1.78
C GLU A 166 -27.69 2.57 -0.99
N LYS A 167 -28.98 2.24 -0.95
CA LYS A 167 -29.96 2.97 -0.12
C LYS A 167 -29.64 2.89 1.36
N GLY A 168 -29.15 1.76 1.84
CA GLY A 168 -28.67 1.60 3.21
C GLY A 168 -27.43 2.44 3.50
N VAL A 169 -26.46 2.45 2.56
CA VAL A 169 -25.26 3.32 2.67
C VAL A 169 -25.65 4.81 2.68
N ALA A 170 -26.62 5.23 1.85
CA ALA A 170 -27.10 6.62 1.83
C ALA A 170 -27.70 7.05 3.18
N LYS A 171 -28.50 6.18 3.83
CA LYS A 171 -29.00 6.43 5.19
C LYS A 171 -27.85 6.52 6.21
N LEU A 172 -26.88 5.62 6.13
CA LEU A 172 -25.71 5.65 7.00
C LEU A 172 -24.88 6.91 6.79
N TYR A 173 -24.79 7.41 5.56
CA TYR A 173 -24.12 8.67 5.24
C TYR A 173 -24.84 9.85 5.91
N GLU A 174 -26.17 9.92 5.84
CA GLU A 174 -26.96 10.95 6.52
C GLU A 174 -26.75 10.92 8.03
N ILE A 175 -26.82 9.75 8.66
CA ILE A 175 -26.57 9.55 10.09
C ILE A 175 -25.14 9.96 10.45
N TYR A 176 -24.17 9.59 9.64
CA TYR A 176 -22.75 9.91 9.84
C TYR A 176 -22.53 11.43 9.83
N GLN A 177 -23.06 12.14 8.83
CA GLN A 177 -22.95 13.59 8.74
C GLN A 177 -23.67 14.31 9.89
N SER A 178 -24.83 13.81 10.30
CA SER A 178 -25.57 14.34 11.47
C SER A 178 -24.75 14.20 12.76
N ASN A 179 -24.10 13.05 12.96
CA ASN A 179 -23.24 12.82 14.13
C ASN A 179 -21.98 13.71 14.10
N LEU A 180 -21.34 13.88 12.94
CA LEU A 180 -20.21 14.80 12.79
C LEU A 180 -20.63 16.23 13.18
N LYS A 181 -21.77 16.69 12.66
CA LYS A 181 -22.31 18.02 13.00
C LYS A 181 -22.62 18.17 14.49
N LYS A 182 -23.26 17.14 15.08
CA LYS A 182 -23.56 17.11 16.53
C LYS A 182 -22.29 17.21 17.39
N ASN A 183 -21.22 16.56 16.94
CA ASN A 183 -19.93 16.55 17.65
C ASN A 183 -19.07 17.78 17.33
N ASN A 184 -19.60 18.75 16.57
CA ASN A 184 -18.81 19.83 15.98
C ASN A 184 -17.48 19.32 15.40
N ALA A 185 -17.56 18.30 14.54
CA ALA A 185 -16.42 17.63 13.95
C ALA A 185 -16.53 17.59 12.42
N LEU A 186 -15.39 17.60 11.77
CA LEU A 186 -15.23 17.43 10.33
C LEU A 186 -14.24 16.30 10.06
N ASP A 187 -14.49 15.47 9.08
CA ASP A 187 -13.44 14.59 8.56
C ASP A 187 -12.60 15.29 7.48
N PHE A 188 -11.57 14.61 6.95
CA PHE A 188 -10.69 15.21 5.95
C PHE A 188 -11.42 15.63 4.66
N ASP A 189 -12.39 14.85 4.20
CA ASP A 189 -13.17 15.18 3.01
C ASP A 189 -14.10 16.37 3.29
N ASP A 190 -14.67 16.46 4.49
CA ASP A 190 -15.50 17.60 4.91
C ASP A 190 -14.75 18.93 4.87
N LEU A 191 -13.44 18.96 5.11
CA LEU A 191 -12.67 20.20 5.04
C LEU A 191 -12.83 20.86 3.66
N ILE A 192 -12.80 20.06 2.60
CA ILE A 192 -13.00 20.57 1.24
C ILE A 192 -14.48 20.85 0.97
N CYS A 193 -15.37 19.89 1.25
CA CYS A 193 -16.80 20.01 0.98
C CYS A 193 -17.44 21.20 1.69
N ARG A 194 -17.12 21.40 2.98
CA ARG A 194 -17.65 22.53 3.77
C ARG A 194 -17.06 23.86 3.34
N SER A 195 -15.83 23.89 2.81
CA SER A 195 -15.28 25.11 2.22
C SER A 195 -16.01 25.48 0.92
N VAL A 196 -16.36 24.49 0.10
CA VAL A 196 -17.18 24.70 -1.10
C VAL A 196 -18.59 25.20 -0.69
N GLU A 197 -19.24 24.53 0.26
CA GLU A 197 -20.55 24.92 0.81
C GLU A 197 -20.53 26.36 1.36
N LEU A 198 -19.49 26.71 2.11
CA LEU A 198 -19.32 28.06 2.65
C LEU A 198 -19.24 29.11 1.53
N PHE A 199 -18.48 28.85 0.49
CA PHE A 199 -18.33 29.80 -0.62
C PHE A 199 -19.58 29.89 -1.50
N GLU A 200 -20.33 28.81 -1.67
CA GLU A 200 -21.58 28.82 -2.43
C GLU A 200 -22.72 29.51 -1.66
N ASN A 201 -22.80 29.33 -0.35
CA ASN A 201 -23.88 29.84 0.47
C ASN A 201 -23.61 31.24 1.04
N CYS A 202 -22.36 31.69 1.09
CA CYS A 202 -21.92 32.94 1.64
C CYS A 202 -21.14 33.80 0.66
N PRO A 203 -21.81 34.50 -0.27
CA PRO A 203 -21.14 35.29 -1.33
C PRO A 203 -20.19 36.37 -0.80
N ASP A 204 -20.46 36.94 0.37
CA ASP A 204 -19.57 37.90 1.02
C ASP A 204 -18.23 37.30 1.44
N VAL A 205 -18.23 36.04 1.89
CA VAL A 205 -17.01 35.31 2.22
C VAL A 205 -16.23 34.96 0.95
N LEU A 206 -16.94 34.51 -0.09
CA LEU A 206 -16.32 34.24 -1.39
C LEU A 206 -15.69 35.51 -1.97
N ASP A 207 -16.40 36.63 -1.98
CA ASP A 207 -15.89 37.90 -2.50
C ASP A 207 -14.66 38.37 -1.73
N TYR A 208 -14.65 38.20 -0.39
CA TYR A 208 -13.50 38.49 0.45
C TYR A 208 -12.26 37.73 0.00
N TYR A 209 -12.38 36.42 -0.21
CA TYR A 209 -11.23 35.59 -0.62
C TYR A 209 -10.86 35.78 -2.10
N GLN A 210 -11.81 36.04 -2.97
CA GLN A 210 -11.54 36.38 -4.38
C GLN A 210 -10.74 37.70 -4.49
N ASN A 211 -11.08 38.72 -3.69
CA ASN A 211 -10.33 39.97 -3.65
C ASN A 211 -8.94 39.82 -3.06
N ARG A 212 -8.80 38.90 -2.09
CA ARG A 212 -7.51 38.57 -1.49
C ARG A 212 -6.61 37.80 -2.46
N PHE A 213 -7.12 36.76 -3.12
CA PHE A 213 -6.33 35.87 -3.98
C PHE A 213 -6.57 36.22 -5.46
N ARG A 214 -5.91 37.24 -5.92
CA ARG A 214 -6.02 37.69 -7.32
C ARG A 214 -5.24 36.79 -8.29
N TYR A 215 -4.23 36.08 -7.81
CA TYR A 215 -3.41 35.13 -8.56
C TYR A 215 -3.42 33.80 -7.82
N ILE A 216 -3.89 32.74 -8.48
CA ILE A 216 -4.01 31.42 -7.93
C ILE A 216 -3.13 30.47 -8.75
N MET A 217 -2.32 29.69 -8.04
CA MET A 217 -1.45 28.67 -8.66
C MET A 217 -1.71 27.32 -8.02
N VAL A 218 -1.81 26.26 -8.82
CA VAL A 218 -2.04 24.90 -8.36
C VAL A 218 -1.01 23.98 -8.97
N ASP A 219 -0.19 23.35 -8.14
CA ASP A 219 0.76 22.31 -8.54
C ASP A 219 0.11 20.93 -8.51
N GLU A 220 0.64 19.97 -9.29
CA GLU A 220 0.14 18.60 -9.44
C GLU A 220 -1.37 18.52 -9.76
N TYR A 221 -1.87 19.43 -10.59
CA TYR A 221 -3.32 19.61 -10.84
C TYR A 221 -4.05 18.35 -11.33
N GLN A 222 -3.36 17.40 -11.96
CA GLN A 222 -3.90 16.11 -12.41
C GLN A 222 -4.36 15.20 -11.27
N ASP A 223 -3.99 15.50 -10.03
CA ASP A 223 -4.38 14.71 -8.86
C ASP A 223 -5.59 15.29 -8.12
N THR A 224 -6.18 16.37 -8.63
CA THR A 224 -7.36 16.99 -8.02
C THR A 224 -8.62 16.16 -8.22
N ASN A 225 -9.48 16.11 -7.18
CA ASN A 225 -10.83 15.57 -7.27
C ASN A 225 -11.84 16.67 -7.65
N THR A 226 -13.10 16.30 -7.85
CA THR A 226 -14.17 17.24 -8.26
C THR A 226 -14.42 18.33 -7.19
N ALA A 227 -14.36 18.00 -5.89
CA ALA A 227 -14.53 18.96 -4.82
C ALA A 227 -13.39 20.00 -4.78
N GLN A 228 -12.14 19.58 -4.96
CA GLN A 228 -10.98 20.46 -5.03
C GLN A 228 -11.03 21.35 -6.27
N PHE A 229 -11.42 20.77 -7.42
CA PHE A 229 -11.65 21.56 -8.63
C PHE A 229 -12.70 22.66 -8.39
N ARG A 230 -13.86 22.31 -7.78
CA ARG A 230 -14.94 23.26 -7.50
C ARG A 230 -14.49 24.40 -6.60
N LEU A 231 -13.72 24.08 -5.56
CA LEU A 231 -13.14 25.07 -4.65
C LEU A 231 -12.28 26.10 -5.41
N ILE A 232 -11.34 25.63 -6.21
CA ILE A 232 -10.45 26.51 -7.01
C ILE A 232 -11.23 27.28 -8.06
N TYR A 233 -12.21 26.67 -8.69
CA TYR A 233 -13.06 27.30 -9.67
C TYR A 233 -13.80 28.50 -9.09
N LEU A 234 -14.42 28.36 -7.89
CA LEU A 234 -15.11 29.43 -7.19
C LEU A 234 -14.16 30.59 -6.87
N LEU A 235 -12.98 30.31 -6.33
CA LEU A 235 -11.99 31.31 -5.99
C LEU A 235 -11.48 32.07 -7.22
N ALA A 236 -11.29 31.38 -8.34
CA ALA A 236 -10.70 31.97 -9.55
C ALA A 236 -11.68 32.80 -10.40
N GLN A 237 -13.00 32.69 -10.20
CA GLN A 237 -14.01 33.26 -11.09
C GLN A 237 -13.90 34.77 -11.30
N LYS A 238 -13.53 35.52 -10.27
CA LYS A 238 -13.55 37.01 -10.32
C LYS A 238 -12.43 37.57 -11.18
N TYR A 239 -11.19 37.13 -10.96
CA TYR A 239 -10.01 37.67 -11.64
C TYR A 239 -9.52 36.78 -12.78
N LYS A 240 -9.90 35.51 -12.81
CA LYS A 240 -9.50 34.51 -13.80
C LYS A 240 -7.98 34.28 -13.95
N ASN A 241 -7.15 34.86 -13.06
CA ASN A 241 -5.71 34.69 -13.07
C ASN A 241 -5.34 33.39 -12.34
N ILE A 242 -5.66 32.29 -12.99
CA ILE A 242 -5.35 30.96 -12.51
C ILE A 242 -4.27 30.31 -13.38
N CYS A 243 -3.24 29.77 -12.73
CA CYS A 243 -2.20 28.98 -13.38
C CYS A 243 -2.19 27.58 -12.77
N VAL A 244 -2.55 26.57 -13.53
CA VAL A 244 -2.47 25.19 -13.11
C VAL A 244 -1.31 24.49 -13.80
N VAL A 245 -0.57 23.69 -13.04
CA VAL A 245 0.56 22.90 -13.55
C VAL A 245 0.30 21.43 -13.26
N GLY A 246 0.47 20.60 -14.25
CA GLY A 246 0.28 19.18 -14.09
C GLY A 246 0.80 18.35 -15.24
N ASP A 247 0.84 17.06 -15.01
CA ASP A 247 1.19 16.03 -15.97
C ASP A 247 0.10 14.95 -15.96
N ASP A 248 -0.78 14.96 -16.94
CA ASP A 248 -1.84 13.94 -17.05
C ASP A 248 -1.28 12.52 -17.13
N ASP A 249 -0.04 12.34 -17.62
CA ASP A 249 0.67 11.07 -17.63
C ASP A 249 1.18 10.65 -16.22
N GLN A 250 1.08 11.52 -15.22
CA GLN A 250 1.39 11.23 -13.81
C GLN A 250 0.15 11.20 -12.89
N SER A 251 -1.07 11.13 -13.45
CA SER A 251 -2.31 10.95 -12.68
C SER A 251 -2.43 9.49 -12.24
N ILE A 252 -2.08 9.21 -10.97
CA ILE A 252 -1.99 7.86 -10.39
C ILE A 252 -2.73 7.71 -9.07
N TYR A 253 -3.63 8.64 -8.73
CA TYR A 253 -4.39 8.65 -7.46
C TYR A 253 -5.91 8.54 -7.65
N LYS A 254 -6.39 7.90 -8.73
CA LYS A 254 -7.82 7.61 -8.95
C LYS A 254 -8.46 6.91 -7.74
N PHE A 255 -7.72 5.97 -7.13
CA PHE A 255 -8.16 5.25 -5.92
C PHE A 255 -8.34 6.15 -4.68
N ARG A 256 -7.86 7.41 -4.72
CA ARG A 256 -8.09 8.46 -3.72
C ARG A 256 -9.05 9.54 -4.20
N GLY A 257 -9.82 9.27 -5.25
CA GLY A 257 -10.79 10.19 -5.81
C GLY A 257 -10.23 11.21 -6.82
N ALA A 258 -8.96 11.13 -7.21
CA ALA A 258 -8.42 12.02 -8.26
C ALA A 258 -9.18 11.81 -9.57
N ASN A 259 -9.52 12.94 -10.22
CA ASN A 259 -10.24 12.95 -11.48
C ASN A 259 -9.39 13.58 -12.59
N ILE A 260 -8.86 12.75 -13.46
CA ILE A 260 -7.99 13.19 -14.58
C ILE A 260 -8.71 14.16 -15.52
N GLU A 261 -10.05 14.09 -15.63
CA GLU A 261 -10.82 14.99 -16.46
C GLU A 261 -10.66 16.45 -16.06
N ASN A 262 -10.29 16.73 -14.81
CA ASN A 262 -10.04 18.12 -14.38
C ASN A 262 -8.93 18.78 -15.18
N ILE A 263 -7.84 18.07 -15.49
CA ILE A 263 -6.74 18.60 -16.32
C ILE A 263 -7.04 18.45 -17.82
N LEU A 264 -7.67 17.36 -18.22
CA LEU A 264 -7.96 17.11 -19.64
C LEU A 264 -8.99 18.12 -20.21
N SER A 265 -10.02 18.47 -19.43
CA SER A 265 -11.10 19.41 -19.79
C SER A 265 -10.92 20.82 -19.24
N PHE A 266 -9.73 21.20 -18.78
CA PHE A 266 -9.49 22.53 -18.19
C PHE A 266 -9.82 23.67 -19.17
N GLU A 267 -9.53 23.48 -20.47
CA GLU A 267 -9.82 24.45 -21.54
C GLU A 267 -11.33 24.66 -21.73
N ASP A 268 -12.16 23.66 -21.42
CA ASP A 268 -13.61 23.76 -21.52
C ASP A 268 -14.24 24.48 -20.29
N LYS A 269 -13.52 24.55 -19.17
CA LYS A 269 -14.00 25.13 -17.93
C LYS A 269 -13.70 26.62 -17.79
N PHE A 270 -12.65 27.09 -18.44
CA PHE A 270 -12.23 28.48 -18.40
C PHE A 270 -12.12 29.04 -19.81
N GLU A 271 -12.73 30.19 -20.04
CA GLU A 271 -12.67 30.91 -21.33
C GLU A 271 -11.29 31.58 -21.53
N GLY A 272 -10.72 31.45 -22.70
CA GLY A 272 -9.46 32.10 -23.06
C GLY A 272 -8.21 31.46 -22.47
N VAL A 273 -8.26 30.16 -22.14
CA VAL A 273 -7.10 29.42 -21.62
C VAL A 273 -5.93 29.48 -22.58
N LYS A 274 -4.76 29.82 -22.04
CA LYS A 274 -3.49 29.61 -22.74
C LYS A 274 -2.90 28.26 -22.28
N VAL A 275 -2.45 27.44 -23.23
CA VAL A 275 -1.77 26.17 -22.95
C VAL A 275 -0.31 26.29 -23.33
N ILE A 276 0.58 26.01 -22.39
CA ILE A 276 2.03 25.96 -22.63
C ILE A 276 2.53 24.57 -22.27
N LYS A 277 3.23 23.92 -23.18
CA LYS A 277 3.83 22.60 -22.96
C LYS A 277 5.28 22.75 -22.51
N LEU A 278 5.63 22.11 -21.40
CA LEU A 278 6.99 22.02 -20.88
C LEU A 278 7.48 20.58 -21.11
N GLU A 279 8.13 20.35 -22.24
CA GLU A 279 8.52 19.02 -22.72
C GLU A 279 10.01 18.73 -22.55
N GLN A 280 10.84 19.77 -22.35
CA GLN A 280 12.28 19.61 -22.10
C GLN A 280 12.50 19.07 -20.69
N ASN A 281 13.12 17.90 -20.60
CA ASN A 281 13.46 17.23 -19.36
C ASN A 281 14.90 17.55 -18.95
N TYR A 282 15.10 17.83 -17.66
CA TYR A 282 16.40 18.14 -17.06
C TYR A 282 16.87 17.07 -16.05
N ARG A 283 16.13 15.97 -15.94
CA ARG A 283 16.36 14.93 -14.94
C ARG A 283 17.07 13.72 -15.55
N SER A 284 16.49 13.16 -16.59
CA SER A 284 16.82 11.83 -17.10
C SER A 284 17.58 11.87 -18.41
N THR A 285 18.36 10.83 -18.67
CA THR A 285 19.03 10.60 -19.96
C THR A 285 18.04 10.27 -21.07
N GLY A 286 18.45 10.42 -22.33
CA GLY A 286 17.61 10.27 -23.52
C GLY A 286 16.94 8.90 -23.60
N ASN A 287 17.69 7.79 -23.42
CA ASN A 287 17.14 6.43 -23.52
C ASN A 287 16.04 6.15 -22.48
N ILE A 288 16.13 6.72 -21.28
CA ILE A 288 15.08 6.61 -20.25
C ILE A 288 13.82 7.33 -20.70
N LEU A 289 13.96 8.53 -21.29
CA LEU A 289 12.83 9.31 -21.80
C LEU A 289 12.16 8.64 -23.00
N ASP A 290 12.93 8.08 -23.90
CA ASP A 290 12.40 7.38 -25.07
C ASP A 290 11.61 6.14 -24.64
N ALA A 291 12.08 5.41 -23.64
CA ALA A 291 11.34 4.31 -23.06
C ALA A 291 10.03 4.77 -22.37
N ALA A 292 10.10 5.85 -21.58
CA ALA A 292 8.92 6.43 -20.93
C ALA A 292 7.88 6.89 -21.95
N ASN A 293 8.30 7.61 -22.99
CA ASN A 293 7.44 8.05 -24.09
C ASN A 293 6.80 6.86 -24.84
N ALA A 294 7.57 5.81 -25.12
CA ALA A 294 7.07 4.63 -25.81
C ALA A 294 5.99 3.89 -24.99
N VAL A 295 6.19 3.74 -23.68
CA VAL A 295 5.21 3.12 -22.79
C VAL A 295 3.94 3.97 -22.73
N ILE A 296 4.05 5.26 -22.41
CA ILE A 296 2.87 6.10 -22.15
C ILE A 296 2.04 6.41 -23.42
N LYS A 297 2.64 6.34 -24.59
CA LYS A 297 1.96 6.54 -25.89
C LYS A 297 0.82 5.54 -26.12
N ASN A 298 0.82 4.41 -25.46
CA ASN A 298 -0.25 3.40 -25.55
C ASN A 298 -1.54 3.81 -24.81
N ASN A 299 -1.52 4.85 -23.97
CA ASN A 299 -2.71 5.46 -23.39
C ASN A 299 -3.41 6.37 -24.41
N ARG A 300 -4.75 6.34 -24.40
CA ARG A 300 -5.56 7.17 -25.31
C ARG A 300 -6.10 8.43 -24.64
N GLY A 301 -6.45 8.36 -23.35
CA GLY A 301 -6.95 9.50 -22.58
C GLY A 301 -5.81 10.38 -22.08
N ARG A 302 -5.10 11.09 -22.98
CA ARG A 302 -3.98 11.98 -22.63
C ARG A 302 -3.89 13.18 -23.57
N LYS A 303 -3.31 14.26 -23.06
CA LYS A 303 -2.88 15.41 -23.90
C LYS A 303 -1.57 15.06 -24.62
N ASP A 304 -1.49 15.37 -25.92
CA ASP A 304 -0.30 15.06 -26.72
C ASP A 304 0.92 15.87 -26.25
N LYS A 305 1.93 15.18 -25.78
CA LYS A 305 3.25 15.71 -25.39
C LYS A 305 4.30 14.61 -25.47
N SER A 306 5.56 15.00 -25.65
CA SER A 306 6.70 14.08 -25.70
C SER A 306 7.90 14.69 -24.96
N LEU A 307 8.48 13.93 -24.04
CA LEU A 307 9.67 14.35 -23.33
C LEU A 307 10.90 14.26 -24.21
N TRP A 308 11.76 15.27 -24.13
CA TRP A 308 13.06 15.28 -24.78
C TRP A 308 14.10 15.96 -23.91
N THR A 309 15.38 15.71 -24.16
CA THR A 309 16.49 16.31 -23.40
C THR A 309 17.63 16.73 -24.33
N GLU A 310 18.36 17.77 -23.94
CA GLU A 310 19.66 18.13 -24.51
C GLU A 310 20.81 17.43 -23.79
N GLY A 311 20.52 16.66 -22.73
CA GLY A 311 21.49 15.90 -21.99
C GLY A 311 21.99 14.68 -22.76
N GLU A 312 22.77 13.85 -22.09
CA GLU A 312 23.35 12.63 -22.66
C GLU A 312 22.27 11.62 -23.06
N THR A 313 22.52 10.83 -24.10
CA THR A 313 21.67 9.70 -24.50
C THR A 313 21.57 8.67 -23.37
N GLY A 314 22.67 8.45 -22.64
CA GLY A 314 22.75 7.56 -21.51
C GLY A 314 22.85 6.07 -21.86
N ALA A 315 22.90 5.24 -20.83
CA ALA A 315 22.94 3.80 -20.98
C ALA A 315 21.59 3.23 -21.43
N ASN A 316 21.61 2.09 -22.11
CA ASN A 316 20.41 1.32 -22.38
C ASN A 316 19.81 0.80 -21.07
N ILE A 317 18.50 0.53 -21.09
CA ILE A 317 17.76 0.01 -19.95
C ILE A 317 18.13 -1.47 -19.77
N GLU A 318 18.55 -1.86 -18.59
CA GLU A 318 18.85 -3.25 -18.27
C GLU A 318 17.55 -4.01 -17.95
N LEU A 319 17.36 -5.17 -18.58
CA LEU A 319 16.28 -6.11 -18.26
C LEU A 319 16.87 -7.42 -17.74
N GLN A 320 16.57 -7.74 -16.48
CA GLN A 320 17.04 -8.93 -15.80
C GLN A 320 15.87 -9.85 -15.44
N GLN A 321 15.89 -11.09 -15.90
CA GLN A 321 14.85 -12.07 -15.58
C GLN A 321 15.41 -13.24 -14.77
N PHE A 322 14.80 -13.53 -13.63
CA PHE A 322 15.26 -14.51 -12.64
C PHE A 322 14.34 -15.73 -12.58
N ALA A 323 14.87 -16.84 -12.07
CA ALA A 323 14.09 -18.05 -11.86
C ALA A 323 12.96 -17.84 -10.83
N ASN A 324 13.24 -17.12 -9.75
CA ASN A 324 12.29 -16.85 -8.68
C ASN A 324 12.55 -15.49 -7.99
N ALA A 325 11.62 -15.07 -7.14
CA ALA A 325 11.67 -13.79 -6.44
C ALA A 325 12.86 -13.64 -5.47
N ASN A 326 13.33 -14.74 -4.86
CA ASN A 326 14.52 -14.72 -3.99
C ASN A 326 15.78 -14.37 -4.79
N ALA A 327 15.93 -14.96 -5.99
CA ALA A 327 17.04 -14.66 -6.87
C ALA A 327 17.01 -13.23 -7.42
N GLU A 328 15.80 -12.70 -7.67
CA GLU A 328 15.59 -11.29 -8.03
C GLU A 328 16.07 -10.36 -6.92
N ALA A 329 15.59 -10.55 -5.69
CA ALA A 329 15.97 -9.72 -4.55
C ALA A 329 17.47 -9.82 -4.24
N ASP A 330 18.04 -11.03 -4.31
CA ASP A 330 19.47 -11.26 -4.08
C ASP A 330 20.33 -10.53 -5.12
N PHE A 331 19.94 -10.57 -6.39
CA PHE A 331 20.60 -9.83 -7.45
C PHE A 331 20.55 -8.31 -7.20
N ILE A 332 19.35 -7.76 -6.96
CA ILE A 332 19.15 -6.31 -6.78
C ILE A 332 20.08 -5.78 -5.68
N ILE A 333 20.06 -6.40 -4.51
CA ILE A 333 20.85 -5.90 -3.37
C ILE A 333 22.36 -6.12 -3.56
N LYS A 334 22.78 -7.22 -4.17
CA LYS A 334 24.20 -7.46 -4.52
C LYS A 334 24.71 -6.45 -5.57
N ASP A 335 23.91 -6.19 -6.60
CA ASP A 335 24.26 -5.24 -7.66
C ASP A 335 24.36 -3.82 -7.12
N ILE A 336 23.40 -3.41 -6.26
CA ILE A 336 23.49 -2.11 -5.57
C ILE A 336 24.75 -2.05 -4.71
N ARG A 337 25.00 -3.07 -3.88
CA ARG A 337 26.21 -3.10 -3.03
C ARG A 337 27.51 -2.99 -3.82
N ALA A 338 27.56 -3.62 -5.00
CA ALA A 338 28.73 -3.56 -5.86
C ALA A 338 28.89 -2.20 -6.56
N LYS A 339 27.81 -1.49 -6.86
CA LYS A 339 27.81 -0.23 -7.59
C LYS A 339 27.85 1.00 -6.68
N ALA A 340 27.41 0.88 -5.43
CA ALA A 340 27.20 2.02 -4.53
C ALA A 340 28.50 2.72 -4.11
N ASN A 341 29.63 2.01 -4.01
CA ASN A 341 30.89 2.57 -3.52
C ASN A 341 30.71 3.43 -2.25
N ASP A 342 29.94 2.90 -1.29
CA ASP A 342 29.54 3.57 -0.05
C ASP A 342 28.66 4.82 -0.24
N ASN A 343 27.94 4.94 -1.37
CA ASN A 343 26.95 5.98 -1.63
C ASN A 343 25.59 5.34 -1.98
N PHE A 344 24.86 4.86 -0.97
CA PHE A 344 23.61 4.12 -1.14
C PHE A 344 22.40 5.00 -1.44
N LYS A 345 22.43 6.28 -1.08
CA LYS A 345 21.31 7.22 -1.25
C LYS A 345 20.91 7.45 -2.72
N ASP A 346 21.80 7.19 -3.66
CA ASP A 346 21.56 7.39 -5.10
C ASP A 346 20.73 6.23 -5.70
N PHE A 347 20.43 5.19 -4.90
CA PHE A 347 19.73 3.99 -5.35
C PHE A 347 18.34 3.87 -4.76
N ALA A 348 17.36 3.54 -5.61
CA ALA A 348 16.01 3.20 -5.20
C ALA A 348 15.55 1.89 -5.82
N VAL A 349 14.80 1.10 -5.04
CA VAL A 349 14.08 -0.07 -5.51
C VAL A 349 12.58 0.22 -5.39
N LEU A 350 11.92 0.28 -6.54
CA LEU A 350 10.51 0.59 -6.66
C LEU A 350 9.72 -0.69 -6.97
N TYR A 351 8.63 -0.90 -6.25
CA TYR A 351 7.76 -2.07 -6.41
C TYR A 351 6.28 -1.70 -6.37
N ARG A 352 5.41 -2.61 -6.84
CA ARG A 352 3.97 -2.33 -6.95
C ARG A 352 3.23 -2.45 -5.62
N THR A 353 3.58 -3.44 -4.80
CA THR A 353 2.90 -3.73 -3.52
C THR A 353 3.89 -3.79 -2.37
N ASN A 354 3.43 -3.40 -1.17
CA ASN A 354 4.26 -3.46 0.04
C ASN A 354 4.71 -4.88 0.41
N ALA A 355 3.97 -5.92 0.00
CA ALA A 355 4.37 -7.30 0.25
C ALA A 355 5.73 -7.67 -0.39
N GLN A 356 6.12 -6.98 -1.48
CA GLN A 356 7.40 -7.22 -2.15
C GLN A 356 8.61 -6.74 -1.33
N SER A 357 8.42 -5.81 -0.37
CA SER A 357 9.54 -5.25 0.40
C SER A 357 10.27 -6.30 1.25
N ARG A 358 9.57 -7.31 1.76
CA ARG A 358 10.12 -8.31 2.68
C ARG A 358 11.41 -8.97 2.17
N LEU A 359 11.40 -9.51 0.96
CA LEU A 359 12.57 -10.18 0.40
C LEU A 359 13.75 -9.21 0.23
N LEU A 360 13.46 -7.97 -0.16
CA LEU A 360 14.48 -6.93 -0.30
C LEU A 360 15.06 -6.54 1.07
N GLU A 361 14.20 -6.35 2.08
CA GLU A 361 14.61 -6.06 3.46
C GLU A 361 15.53 -7.16 4.01
N GLU A 362 15.14 -8.44 3.86
CA GLU A 362 15.95 -9.58 4.29
C GLU A 362 17.33 -9.63 3.61
N ARG A 363 17.39 -9.32 2.31
CA ARG A 363 18.68 -9.28 1.61
C ARG A 363 19.52 -8.09 2.01
N CYS A 364 18.92 -6.93 2.27
CA CYS A 364 19.65 -5.79 2.84
C CYS A 364 20.32 -6.16 4.16
N VAL A 365 19.56 -6.80 5.06
CA VAL A 365 20.08 -7.27 6.34
C VAL A 365 21.19 -8.28 6.17
N ALA A 366 20.95 -9.35 5.38
CA ALA A 366 21.91 -10.42 5.19
C ALA A 366 23.25 -9.95 4.58
N LEU A 367 23.20 -8.87 3.78
CA LEU A 367 24.38 -8.32 3.11
C LEU A 367 24.95 -7.07 3.80
N GLY A 368 24.35 -6.63 4.92
CA GLY A 368 24.77 -5.43 5.65
C GLY A 368 24.60 -4.14 4.85
N VAL A 369 23.57 -4.06 3.98
CA VAL A 369 23.26 -2.88 3.17
C VAL A 369 22.26 -2.01 3.91
N PRO A 370 22.57 -0.74 4.23
CA PRO A 370 21.65 0.14 4.92
C PRO A 370 20.46 0.50 4.01
N TYR A 371 19.24 0.45 4.55
CA TYR A 371 18.01 0.76 3.80
C TYR A 371 17.02 1.59 4.59
N GLN A 372 16.08 2.21 3.87
CA GLN A 372 14.91 2.86 4.43
C GLN A 372 13.65 2.50 3.63
N LEU A 373 12.51 2.34 4.34
CA LEU A 373 11.20 2.23 3.74
C LEU A 373 10.51 3.59 3.73
N VAL A 374 10.08 4.04 2.55
CA VAL A 374 9.34 5.30 2.40
C VAL A 374 7.85 5.00 2.21
N GLY A 375 7.02 5.59 3.06
CA GLY A 375 5.56 5.45 2.98
C GLY A 375 5.00 4.13 3.51
N GLY A 376 5.76 3.35 4.24
CA GLY A 376 5.35 2.08 4.84
C GLY A 376 5.88 1.88 6.25
N VAL A 377 5.16 1.09 7.03
CA VAL A 377 5.72 0.47 8.22
C VAL A 377 6.60 -0.68 7.75
N ASN A 378 7.78 -0.82 8.37
CA ASN A 378 8.63 -2.00 8.16
C ASN A 378 7.78 -3.27 8.21
N PHE A 379 8.04 -4.22 7.31
CA PHE A 379 7.24 -5.44 7.19
C PHE A 379 7.00 -6.12 8.53
N TYR A 380 8.06 -6.32 9.33
CA TYR A 380 7.97 -6.98 10.63
C TYR A 380 7.37 -6.09 11.74
N GLN A 381 7.17 -4.80 11.49
CA GLN A 381 6.49 -3.87 12.40
C GLN A 381 4.99 -3.75 12.11
N ARG A 382 4.48 -4.35 11.03
CA ARG A 382 3.05 -4.34 10.70
C ARG A 382 2.25 -5.07 11.78
N LYS A 383 1.05 -4.54 12.08
CA LYS A 383 0.20 -5.04 13.18
C LYS A 383 -0.04 -6.54 13.07
N GLU A 384 -0.47 -7.00 11.90
CA GLU A 384 -0.80 -8.40 11.62
C GLU A 384 0.41 -9.32 11.74
N ILE A 385 1.58 -8.86 11.31
CA ILE A 385 2.84 -9.61 11.42
C ILE A 385 3.27 -9.71 12.89
N LYS A 386 3.21 -8.59 13.62
CA LYS A 386 3.50 -8.57 15.07
C LYS A 386 2.56 -9.45 15.86
N ASP A 387 1.29 -9.53 15.49
CA ASP A 387 0.32 -10.38 16.16
C ASP A 387 0.68 -11.86 15.98
N VAL A 388 0.98 -12.29 14.75
CA VAL A 388 1.42 -13.66 14.47
C VAL A 388 2.75 -13.97 15.16
N LEU A 389 3.73 -13.07 15.07
CA LEU A 389 5.02 -13.23 15.75
C LEU A 389 4.87 -13.29 17.27
N ALA A 390 3.93 -12.56 17.87
CA ALA A 390 3.66 -12.62 19.29
C ALA A 390 3.09 -13.99 19.71
N TYR A 391 2.26 -14.62 18.88
CA TYR A 391 1.87 -16.02 19.08
C TYR A 391 3.08 -16.95 19.07
N LEU A 392 3.92 -16.85 18.05
CA LEU A 392 5.10 -17.69 17.91
C LEU A 392 6.10 -17.48 19.06
N LYS A 393 6.30 -16.24 19.51
CA LYS A 393 7.12 -15.89 20.66
C LYS A 393 6.56 -16.53 21.95
N THR A 394 5.26 -16.44 22.18
CA THR A 394 4.61 -17.06 23.34
C THR A 394 4.71 -18.58 23.31
N ILE A 395 4.64 -19.20 22.13
CA ILE A 395 4.84 -20.63 21.93
C ILE A 395 6.30 -21.02 22.25
N ALA A 396 7.27 -20.25 21.76
CA ALA A 396 8.69 -20.53 21.99
C ALA A 396 9.11 -20.25 23.45
N ASN A 397 8.61 -19.17 24.04
CA ASN A 397 8.96 -18.71 25.37
C ASN A 397 7.73 -18.18 26.13
N GLY A 398 7.19 -18.98 27.04
CA GLY A 398 6.05 -18.60 27.90
C GLY A 398 6.33 -17.48 28.91
N SER A 399 7.60 -17.06 29.09
CA SER A 399 7.96 -15.97 30.00
C SER A 399 7.86 -14.59 29.36
N ASP A 400 7.51 -14.50 28.06
CA ASP A 400 7.32 -13.23 27.37
C ASP A 400 5.91 -12.66 27.62
N ASP A 401 5.75 -11.95 28.74
CA ASP A 401 4.49 -11.31 29.12
C ASP A 401 4.00 -10.28 28.09
N ILE A 402 4.92 -9.64 27.35
CA ILE A 402 4.56 -8.64 26.36
C ILE A 402 3.89 -9.31 25.15
N ALA A 403 4.46 -10.38 24.65
CA ALA A 403 3.88 -11.17 23.57
C ALA A 403 2.53 -11.76 23.99
N LEU A 404 2.45 -12.32 25.20
CA LEU A 404 1.23 -12.90 25.74
C LEU A 404 0.09 -11.88 25.87
N LEU A 405 0.35 -10.71 26.46
CA LEU A 405 -0.66 -9.64 26.59
C LEU A 405 -1.15 -9.12 25.24
N ARG A 406 -0.30 -9.15 24.23
CA ARG A 406 -0.69 -8.75 22.88
C ARG A 406 -1.73 -9.69 22.27
N ILE A 407 -1.60 -11.00 22.50
CA ILE A 407 -2.41 -12.00 21.78
C ILE A 407 -3.59 -12.55 22.58
N ILE A 408 -3.63 -12.37 23.88
CA ILE A 408 -4.65 -12.99 24.76
C ILE A 408 -6.09 -12.71 24.31
N ASN A 409 -6.33 -11.56 23.71
CA ASN A 409 -7.63 -11.15 23.19
C ASN A 409 -7.60 -10.71 21.71
N VAL A 410 -6.66 -11.24 20.95
CA VAL A 410 -6.49 -11.02 19.49
C VAL A 410 -6.39 -12.38 18.81
N PRO A 411 -7.38 -12.81 18.00
CA PRO A 411 -8.73 -12.23 17.84
C PRO A 411 -9.53 -12.18 19.14
N LYS A 412 -10.60 -11.40 19.16
CA LYS A 412 -11.43 -11.19 20.35
C LYS A 412 -11.96 -12.49 20.93
N ARG A 413 -11.58 -12.81 22.20
CA ARG A 413 -12.05 -13.98 22.97
C ARG A 413 -13.02 -13.58 24.07
N GLY A 414 -13.32 -12.27 24.22
CA GLY A 414 -14.17 -11.78 25.29
C GLY A 414 -13.49 -11.88 26.67
N ILE A 415 -12.16 -11.78 26.72
CA ILE A 415 -11.36 -11.64 27.94
C ILE A 415 -11.19 -10.15 28.16
N GLY A 416 -11.94 -9.56 29.10
CA GLY A 416 -11.95 -8.13 29.34
C GLY A 416 -10.70 -7.62 30.08
N ALA A 417 -10.42 -6.32 29.96
CA ALA A 417 -9.29 -5.68 30.62
C ALA A 417 -9.30 -5.88 32.15
N THR A 418 -10.46 -5.86 32.77
CA THR A 418 -10.61 -6.13 34.22
C THR A 418 -10.22 -7.56 34.64
N THR A 419 -10.46 -8.54 33.76
CA THR A 419 -10.01 -9.92 33.97
C THR A 419 -8.50 -10.02 33.88
N ILE A 420 -7.93 -9.40 32.83
CA ILE A 420 -6.47 -9.35 32.61
C ILE A 420 -5.79 -8.68 33.82
N SER A 421 -6.32 -7.55 34.31
CA SER A 421 -5.77 -6.86 35.48
C SER A 421 -5.72 -7.77 36.71
N LYS A 422 -6.79 -8.52 37.00
CA LYS A 422 -6.79 -9.46 38.14
C LYS A 422 -5.75 -10.57 38.03
N VAL A 423 -5.49 -11.07 36.82
CA VAL A 423 -4.46 -12.09 36.59
C VAL A 423 -3.07 -11.48 36.75
N VAL A 424 -2.85 -10.25 36.24
CA VAL A 424 -1.59 -9.51 36.43
C VAL A 424 -1.32 -9.23 37.92
N ASP A 425 -2.35 -8.78 38.68
CA ASP A 425 -2.22 -8.49 40.09
C ASP A 425 -1.83 -9.77 40.85
N TYR A 426 -2.50 -10.89 40.56
CA TYR A 426 -2.19 -12.20 41.19
C TYR A 426 -0.78 -12.69 40.83
N ALA A 427 -0.34 -12.54 39.59
CA ALA A 427 1.01 -12.87 39.15
C ALA A 427 2.07 -12.09 39.96
N ASN A 428 1.84 -10.77 40.09
CA ASN A 428 2.74 -9.88 40.83
C ASN A 428 2.78 -10.22 42.32
N GLU A 429 1.64 -10.50 42.96
CA GLU A 429 1.53 -10.86 44.39
C GLU A 429 2.25 -12.18 44.72
N ASN A 430 2.23 -13.14 43.80
CA ASN A 430 2.82 -14.45 43.98
C ASN A 430 4.23 -14.59 43.37
N GLY A 431 4.77 -13.58 42.73
CA GLY A 431 6.09 -13.59 42.10
C GLY A 431 6.26 -14.62 40.98
N ILE A 432 5.17 -14.92 40.24
CA ILE A 432 5.15 -15.87 39.12
C ILE A 432 4.92 -15.14 37.79
N SER A 433 5.24 -15.81 36.67
CA SER A 433 5.00 -15.23 35.35
C SER A 433 3.49 -15.08 35.09
N LEU A 434 3.13 -14.18 34.18
CA LEU A 434 1.73 -14.02 33.78
C LEU A 434 1.19 -15.29 33.11
N TYR A 435 2.04 -16.02 32.38
CA TYR A 435 1.69 -17.31 31.79
C TYR A 435 1.38 -18.35 32.84
N ASP A 436 2.22 -18.49 33.88
CA ASP A 436 1.99 -19.41 34.99
C ASP A 436 0.71 -19.05 35.75
N ALA A 437 0.46 -17.77 36.01
CA ALA A 437 -0.78 -17.31 36.61
C ALA A 437 -2.01 -17.66 35.75
N MET A 438 -1.91 -17.62 34.41
CA MET A 438 -2.98 -18.04 33.52
C MET A 438 -3.21 -19.54 33.50
N THR A 439 -2.18 -20.39 33.72
CA THR A 439 -2.36 -21.84 33.82
C THR A 439 -3.16 -22.25 35.06
N ILE A 440 -3.08 -21.46 36.13
CA ILE A 440 -3.78 -21.70 37.42
C ILE A 440 -4.94 -20.71 37.63
N CYS A 441 -5.47 -20.14 36.57
CA CYS A 441 -6.44 -19.04 36.60
C CYS A 441 -7.75 -19.34 37.36
N GLU A 442 -8.07 -20.60 37.66
CA GLU A 442 -9.20 -21.01 38.51
C GLU A 442 -9.11 -20.44 39.92
N ASN A 443 -7.89 -20.28 40.42
CA ASN A 443 -7.63 -19.81 41.77
C ASN A 443 -7.77 -18.28 41.92
N ILE A 444 -7.93 -17.55 40.80
CA ILE A 444 -7.88 -16.07 40.77
C ILE A 444 -9.28 -15.44 40.95
N GLY A 445 -10.35 -16.23 40.93
CA GLY A 445 -11.71 -15.71 41.12
C GLY A 445 -12.23 -14.85 39.95
N ILE A 446 -11.87 -15.18 38.70
CA ILE A 446 -12.25 -14.47 37.47
C ILE A 446 -13.50 -15.07 36.78
N GLY A 447 -14.17 -16.02 37.43
CA GLY A 447 -15.44 -16.59 36.95
C GLY A 447 -15.33 -17.26 35.58
N LYS A 448 -16.36 -17.07 34.73
CA LYS A 448 -16.43 -17.68 33.36
C LYS A 448 -15.27 -17.28 32.43
N ALA A 449 -14.50 -16.27 32.78
CA ALA A 449 -13.32 -15.90 31.98
C ALA A 449 -12.18 -16.93 32.16
N ALA A 450 -12.16 -17.69 33.26
CA ALA A 450 -11.19 -18.75 33.48
C ALA A 450 -11.24 -19.82 32.38
N ASP A 451 -12.44 -20.24 31.96
CA ASP A 451 -12.58 -21.27 30.91
C ASP A 451 -12.00 -20.80 29.55
N LYS A 452 -12.16 -19.49 29.22
CA LYS A 452 -11.61 -18.91 28.02
C LYS A 452 -10.09 -18.83 28.05
N ILE A 453 -9.53 -18.45 29.21
CA ILE A 453 -8.08 -18.43 29.44
C ILE A 453 -7.51 -19.86 29.36
N LYS A 454 -8.16 -20.83 29.99
CA LYS A 454 -7.77 -22.24 29.92
C LYS A 454 -7.74 -22.74 28.47
N SER A 455 -8.80 -22.47 27.70
CA SER A 455 -8.86 -22.89 26.32
C SER A 455 -7.75 -22.25 25.47
N PHE A 456 -7.41 -21.01 25.76
CA PHE A 456 -6.30 -20.32 25.11
C PHE A 456 -4.96 -20.95 25.49
N ILE A 457 -4.70 -21.18 26.79
CA ILE A 457 -3.46 -21.78 27.25
C ILE A 457 -3.32 -23.23 26.73
N ALA A 458 -4.38 -24.02 26.75
CA ALA A 458 -4.37 -25.38 26.20
C ALA A 458 -3.98 -25.38 24.69
N MET A 459 -4.47 -24.42 23.94
CA MET A 459 -4.07 -24.25 22.56
C MET A 459 -2.57 -23.92 22.42
N ILE A 460 -2.04 -23.01 23.22
CA ILE A 460 -0.61 -22.67 23.21
C ILE A 460 0.24 -23.90 23.58
N GLU A 461 -0.13 -24.66 24.59
CA GLU A 461 0.60 -25.88 25.00
C GLU A 461 0.62 -26.93 23.86
N GLU A 462 -0.48 -27.14 23.15
CA GLU A 462 -0.48 -28.03 21.97
C GLU A 462 0.53 -27.60 20.90
N PHE A 463 0.67 -26.29 20.65
CA PHE A 463 1.67 -25.79 19.70
C PHE A 463 3.10 -25.93 20.26
N ARG A 464 3.31 -25.77 21.56
CA ARG A 464 4.60 -26.02 22.22
C ARG A 464 5.03 -27.48 22.04
N ASP A 465 4.09 -28.41 22.24
CA ASP A 465 4.32 -29.83 21.99
C ASP A 465 4.71 -30.14 20.55
N LYS A 466 4.12 -29.41 19.58
CA LYS A 466 4.48 -29.53 18.15
C LYS A 466 5.89 -29.05 17.87
N VAL A 467 6.29 -27.91 18.46
CA VAL A 467 7.66 -27.41 18.36
C VAL A 467 8.66 -28.42 18.95
N ALA A 468 8.35 -28.99 20.13
CA ALA A 468 9.17 -30.01 20.74
C ALA A 468 9.31 -31.29 19.88
N LYS A 469 8.30 -31.60 19.05
CA LYS A 469 8.28 -32.71 18.10
C LYS A 469 8.84 -32.32 16.72
N LYS A 470 9.46 -31.15 16.60
CA LYS A 470 10.03 -30.62 15.36
C LYS A 470 9.04 -30.53 14.21
N ALA A 471 7.83 -30.02 14.46
CA ALA A 471 6.82 -29.78 13.43
C ALA A 471 7.28 -28.69 12.45
N ASN A 472 6.83 -28.79 11.21
CA ASN A 472 7.08 -27.79 10.19
C ASN A 472 6.46 -26.43 10.56
N ILE A 473 7.24 -25.36 10.51
CA ILE A 473 6.87 -24.02 10.99
C ILE A 473 5.74 -23.42 10.14
N ALA A 474 5.79 -23.55 8.83
CA ALA A 474 4.76 -23.02 7.94
C ALA A 474 3.39 -23.65 8.20
N ASN A 475 3.33 -24.99 8.28
CA ASN A 475 2.12 -25.72 8.61
C ASN A 475 1.58 -25.36 10.01
N MET A 476 2.49 -25.10 10.94
CA MET A 476 2.14 -24.69 12.31
C MET A 476 1.53 -23.28 12.34
N ILE A 477 2.06 -22.34 11.56
CA ILE A 477 1.51 -20.99 11.42
C ILE A 477 0.12 -21.05 10.75
N GLU A 478 -0.04 -21.80 9.67
CA GLU A 478 -1.32 -21.96 8.99
C GLU A 478 -2.39 -22.56 9.92
N GLU A 479 -2.03 -23.61 10.68
CA GLU A 479 -2.95 -24.19 11.67
C GLU A 479 -3.30 -23.21 12.79
N LEU A 480 -2.35 -22.41 13.25
CA LEU A 480 -2.56 -21.36 14.24
C LEU A 480 -3.56 -20.32 13.75
N LEU A 481 -3.39 -19.85 12.52
CA LEU A 481 -4.28 -18.89 11.87
C LEU A 481 -5.69 -19.43 11.72
N ASP A 482 -5.83 -20.69 11.33
CA ASP A 482 -7.12 -21.39 11.20
C ASP A 482 -7.82 -21.57 12.56
N ARG A 483 -7.09 -22.06 13.56
CA ARG A 483 -7.65 -22.32 14.91
C ARG A 483 -8.08 -21.06 15.63
N THR A 484 -7.33 -19.97 15.42
CA THR A 484 -7.65 -18.67 16.01
C THR A 484 -8.69 -17.89 15.20
N CYS A 485 -8.99 -18.30 13.97
CA CYS A 485 -9.79 -17.55 13.00
C CYS A 485 -9.23 -16.14 12.75
N TYR A 486 -7.90 -16.01 12.80
CA TYR A 486 -7.23 -14.71 12.73
C TYR A 486 -7.46 -14.03 11.39
N ILE A 487 -7.32 -14.76 10.27
CA ILE A 487 -7.57 -14.23 8.92
C ILE A 487 -9.01 -13.71 8.81
N GLN A 488 -10.00 -14.46 9.32
CA GLN A 488 -11.38 -14.02 9.30
C GLN A 488 -11.59 -12.70 10.06
N SER A 489 -10.87 -12.52 11.18
CA SER A 489 -10.95 -11.29 11.96
C SER A 489 -10.38 -10.06 11.26
N LEU A 490 -9.44 -10.25 10.32
CA LEU A 490 -8.88 -9.15 9.52
C LEU A 490 -9.91 -8.58 8.54
N TYR A 491 -10.74 -9.44 7.94
CA TYR A 491 -11.81 -8.98 7.04
C TYR A 491 -12.93 -8.23 7.77
N GLU A 492 -13.06 -8.40 9.09
CA GLU A 492 -13.99 -7.58 9.87
C GLU A 492 -13.58 -6.11 9.92
N GLU A 493 -12.31 -5.79 9.69
CA GLU A 493 -11.78 -4.42 9.66
C GLU A 493 -11.92 -3.75 8.28
N GLY A 494 -12.31 -4.49 7.22
CA GLY A 494 -12.54 -4.02 5.85
C GLY A 494 -11.96 -4.98 4.80
N GLU A 495 -12.64 -5.12 3.67
CA GLU A 495 -12.31 -6.15 2.67
C GLU A 495 -10.96 -5.88 1.99
N ILE A 496 -10.70 -4.66 1.54
CA ILE A 496 -9.44 -4.29 0.86
C ILE A 496 -8.25 -4.34 1.81
N GLU A 497 -8.41 -3.82 3.04
CA GLU A 497 -7.33 -3.86 4.04
C GLU A 497 -7.13 -5.27 4.61
N GLY A 498 -8.21 -6.02 4.79
CA GLY A 498 -8.17 -7.42 5.19
C GLY A 498 -7.40 -8.26 4.18
N GLU A 499 -7.65 -8.09 2.88
CA GLU A 499 -6.89 -8.77 1.83
C GLU A 499 -5.41 -8.38 1.84
N SER A 500 -5.09 -7.08 1.91
CA SER A 500 -3.69 -6.62 1.99
C SER A 500 -2.95 -7.15 3.22
N ARG A 501 -3.62 -7.24 4.37
CA ARG A 501 -3.02 -7.82 5.58
C ARG A 501 -2.86 -9.33 5.49
N LYS A 502 -3.80 -10.00 4.86
CA LYS A 502 -3.71 -11.43 4.57
C LYS A 502 -2.52 -11.72 3.67
N GLU A 503 -2.33 -10.96 2.57
CA GLU A 503 -1.14 -11.06 1.73
C GLU A 503 0.17 -10.92 2.53
N ASN A 504 0.22 -10.00 3.51
CA ASN A 504 1.38 -9.86 4.37
C ASN A 504 1.62 -11.11 5.24
N ILE A 505 0.55 -11.72 5.77
CA ILE A 505 0.66 -12.94 6.58
C ILE A 505 1.09 -14.13 5.72
N GLU A 506 0.53 -14.28 4.53
CA GLU A 506 0.93 -15.31 3.56
C GLU A 506 2.41 -15.19 3.20
N GLU A 507 2.90 -13.95 3.12
CA GLU A 507 4.32 -13.70 2.89
C GLU A 507 5.18 -14.12 4.11
N LEU A 508 4.69 -13.95 5.33
CA LEU A 508 5.36 -14.47 6.53
C LEU A 508 5.37 -16.02 6.54
N VAL A 509 4.27 -16.65 6.15
CA VAL A 509 4.19 -18.12 6.00
C VAL A 509 5.18 -18.60 4.95
N ASN A 510 5.22 -17.95 3.79
CA ASN A 510 6.18 -18.25 2.73
C ASN A 510 7.63 -18.21 3.23
N LYS A 511 7.96 -17.21 4.04
CA LYS A 511 9.29 -17.10 4.65
C LYS A 511 9.61 -18.27 5.57
N SER A 512 8.63 -18.74 6.33
CA SER A 512 8.84 -19.84 7.29
C SER A 512 9.11 -21.20 6.61
N VAL A 513 8.80 -21.33 5.32
CA VAL A 513 9.13 -22.57 4.51
C VAL A 513 10.63 -22.75 4.33
N ASP A 514 11.41 -21.68 4.39
CA ASP A 514 12.88 -21.75 4.22
C ASP A 514 13.60 -22.40 5.41
N TYR A 515 12.89 -22.67 6.52
CA TYR A 515 13.47 -23.25 7.74
C TYR A 515 13.13 -24.73 7.86
N GLU A 516 14.12 -25.50 8.34
CA GLU A 516 13.93 -26.92 8.62
C GLU A 516 12.95 -27.13 9.78
N ASP A 517 12.41 -28.34 9.90
CA ASP A 517 11.43 -28.67 10.92
C ASP A 517 12.02 -28.48 12.35
N GLY A 518 11.32 -27.67 13.15
CA GLY A 518 11.67 -27.42 14.55
C GLY A 518 12.61 -26.23 14.80
N GLU A 519 13.01 -25.47 13.78
CA GLU A 519 13.91 -24.30 13.94
C GLU A 519 13.19 -22.97 14.25
N LEU A 520 12.06 -23.02 15.00
CA LEU A 520 11.29 -21.84 15.38
C LEU A 520 12.15 -20.75 16.05
N SER A 521 13.09 -21.13 16.91
CA SER A 521 13.96 -20.16 17.59
C SER A 521 14.87 -19.42 16.60
N LEU A 522 15.42 -20.12 15.62
CA LEU A 522 16.25 -19.51 14.56
C LEU A 522 15.43 -18.56 13.69
N PHE A 523 14.20 -18.95 13.31
CA PHE A 523 13.28 -18.10 12.59
C PHE A 523 12.98 -16.80 13.35
N LEU A 524 12.65 -16.89 14.64
CA LEU A 524 12.35 -15.73 15.47
C LEU A 524 13.57 -14.84 15.72
N GLU A 525 14.76 -15.40 15.82
CA GLU A 525 16.02 -14.65 15.95
C GLU A 525 16.28 -13.81 14.69
N GLU A 526 16.19 -14.41 13.50
CA GLU A 526 16.41 -13.70 12.24
C GLU A 526 15.41 -12.56 12.07
N VAL A 527 14.12 -12.84 12.30
CA VAL A 527 13.08 -11.81 12.25
C VAL A 527 13.31 -10.66 13.26
N SER A 528 13.83 -11.00 14.45
CA SER A 528 14.11 -9.99 15.49
C SER A 528 15.30 -9.10 15.11
N LEU A 529 16.30 -9.63 14.42
CA LEU A 529 17.46 -8.87 13.92
C LEU A 529 17.07 -7.84 12.86
N VAL A 530 16.07 -8.16 12.01
CA VAL A 530 15.53 -7.19 11.03
C VAL A 530 14.95 -5.97 11.75
N ALA A 531 14.21 -6.17 12.84
CA ALA A 531 13.60 -5.09 13.61
C ALA A 531 14.63 -4.16 14.29
N ASP A 532 15.80 -4.67 14.65
CA ASP A 532 16.85 -3.88 15.31
C ASP A 532 17.62 -2.97 14.32
N ILE A 533 17.70 -3.34 13.05
CA ILE A 533 18.37 -2.55 12.01
C ILE A 533 17.59 -1.26 11.66
N ASP A 534 16.26 -1.24 11.86
CA ASP A 534 15.44 -0.04 11.68
C ASP A 534 15.78 1.10 12.66
N ARG A 535 16.58 0.85 13.67
CA ARG A 535 17.06 1.86 14.64
C ARG A 535 18.37 2.51 14.24
N MET A 536 18.87 2.25 13.01
CA MET A 536 20.09 2.87 12.54
C MET A 536 19.92 4.39 12.36
N ASP A 537 21.02 5.11 12.55
CA ASP A 537 21.14 6.57 12.50
C ASP A 537 20.43 7.16 11.28
N GLU A 538 19.52 8.13 11.49
CA GLU A 538 18.77 8.82 10.44
C GLU A 538 19.65 9.55 9.41
N ASN A 539 20.92 9.82 9.76
CA ASN A 539 21.90 10.44 8.87
C ASN A 539 22.70 9.43 8.04
N ALA A 540 22.49 8.14 8.22
CA ALA A 540 23.22 7.13 7.47
C ALA A 540 22.81 7.12 5.99
N ASP A 541 23.81 7.01 5.11
CA ASP A 541 23.63 6.80 3.69
C ASP A 541 22.98 5.43 3.43
N ARG A 542 21.79 5.39 2.76
CA ARG A 542 20.97 4.17 2.64
C ARG A 542 20.17 4.09 1.35
N ILE A 543 19.94 2.87 0.85
CA ILE A 543 19.05 2.63 -0.28
C ILE A 543 17.60 2.93 0.09
N THR A 544 16.82 3.37 -0.88
CA THR A 544 15.40 3.65 -0.68
C THR A 544 14.55 2.52 -1.27
N LEU A 545 13.75 1.87 -0.42
CA LEU A 545 12.76 0.87 -0.79
C LEU A 545 11.38 1.51 -0.69
N MET A 546 10.58 1.51 -1.78
CA MET A 546 9.26 2.11 -1.75
C MET A 546 8.34 1.56 -2.84
N THR A 547 7.03 1.81 -2.66
CA THR A 547 6.08 1.56 -3.75
C THR A 547 6.25 2.57 -4.87
N LEU A 548 5.86 2.19 -6.08
CA LEU A 548 5.80 3.08 -7.24
C LEU A 548 4.98 4.36 -6.97
N HIS A 549 3.87 4.24 -6.23
CA HIS A 549 3.06 5.40 -5.83
C HIS A 549 3.81 6.34 -4.88
N GLY A 550 4.59 5.78 -3.95
CA GLY A 550 5.42 6.56 -3.03
C GLY A 550 6.57 7.31 -3.71
N ALA A 551 6.98 6.85 -4.89
CA ALA A 551 8.08 7.45 -5.65
C ALA A 551 7.71 8.73 -6.40
N LYS A 552 6.40 9.08 -6.49
CA LYS A 552 5.98 10.33 -7.12
C LYS A 552 6.59 11.54 -6.41
N GLY A 553 7.16 12.45 -7.20
CA GLY A 553 7.89 13.64 -6.70
C GLY A 553 9.37 13.42 -6.39
N LEU A 554 9.81 12.17 -6.23
CA LEU A 554 11.22 11.83 -5.94
C LEU A 554 12.03 11.55 -7.21
N GLU A 555 13.37 11.43 -7.08
CA GLU A 555 14.27 11.13 -8.18
C GLU A 555 15.58 10.54 -7.66
N PHE A 556 16.14 9.56 -8.37
CA PHE A 556 17.34 8.83 -7.97
C PHE A 556 18.28 8.64 -9.16
N ASP A 557 19.57 8.56 -8.93
CA ASP A 557 20.54 8.32 -10.00
C ASP A 557 20.31 6.94 -10.65
N THR A 558 20.04 5.92 -9.84
CA THR A 558 19.78 4.54 -10.28
C THR A 558 18.49 4.00 -9.68
N VAL A 559 17.60 3.51 -10.53
CA VAL A 559 16.30 2.95 -10.15
C VAL A 559 16.17 1.50 -10.60
N TYR A 560 15.77 0.64 -9.68
CA TYR A 560 15.33 -0.73 -9.95
C TYR A 560 13.80 -0.77 -9.90
N LEU A 561 13.16 -1.21 -11.01
CA LEU A 561 11.73 -1.53 -11.01
C LEU A 561 11.58 -3.04 -10.84
N ALA A 562 11.21 -3.46 -9.63
CA ALA A 562 11.13 -4.85 -9.25
C ALA A 562 9.74 -5.46 -9.51
N GLY A 563 9.72 -6.71 -9.98
CA GLY A 563 8.47 -7.44 -10.20
C GLY A 563 7.72 -6.99 -11.44
N MET A 564 8.41 -6.75 -12.54
CA MET A 564 7.80 -6.42 -13.84
C MET A 564 7.12 -7.65 -14.47
N GLU A 565 5.96 -8.04 -13.90
CA GLU A 565 5.26 -9.30 -14.18
C GLU A 565 3.76 -9.08 -14.38
N GLU A 566 3.17 -9.76 -15.37
CA GLU A 566 1.70 -9.79 -15.55
C GLU A 566 1.02 -10.37 -14.31
N GLY A 567 -0.04 -9.68 -13.85
CA GLY A 567 -0.77 -10.04 -12.64
C GLY A 567 -0.20 -9.44 -11.34
N LEU A 568 1.05 -8.94 -11.38
CA LEU A 568 1.68 -8.17 -10.29
C LEU A 568 1.79 -6.70 -10.69
N PHE A 569 2.42 -6.41 -11.82
CA PHE A 569 2.51 -5.07 -12.41
C PHE A 569 2.48 -5.15 -13.96
N PRO A 570 1.31 -4.88 -14.60
CA PRO A 570 0.05 -4.43 -14.02
C PRO A 570 -0.61 -5.47 -13.09
N SER A 571 -1.41 -4.99 -12.13
CA SER A 571 -2.14 -5.86 -11.22
C SER A 571 -3.19 -6.69 -11.98
N ALA A 572 -3.52 -7.89 -11.47
CA ALA A 572 -4.54 -8.73 -12.09
C ALA A 572 -5.92 -8.03 -12.14
N MET A 573 -6.25 -7.25 -11.12
CA MET A 573 -7.53 -6.52 -11.05
C MET A 573 -7.62 -5.44 -12.14
N SER A 574 -6.55 -4.69 -12.35
CA SER A 574 -6.50 -3.58 -13.33
C SER A 574 -6.55 -4.06 -14.79
N SER A 575 -6.27 -5.34 -15.04
CA SER A 575 -6.29 -5.90 -16.39
C SER A 575 -7.70 -6.03 -16.99
N ASN A 576 -8.75 -5.94 -16.15
CA ASN A 576 -10.15 -6.10 -16.56
C ASN A 576 -10.80 -4.79 -17.06
N SER A 577 -10.22 -3.64 -16.72
CA SER A 577 -10.68 -2.33 -17.15
C SER A 577 -9.60 -1.62 -17.96
N ARG A 578 -9.99 -1.01 -19.08
CA ARG A 578 -9.06 -0.24 -19.89
C ARG A 578 -8.54 0.98 -19.13
N GLU A 579 -9.40 1.68 -18.42
CA GLU A 579 -9.05 2.87 -17.65
C GLU A 579 -8.06 2.53 -16.53
N ASP A 580 -8.29 1.42 -15.82
CA ASP A 580 -7.41 0.98 -14.74
C ASP A 580 -6.05 0.51 -15.29
N LEU A 581 -6.04 -0.12 -16.48
CA LEU A 581 -4.79 -0.46 -17.16
C LEU A 581 -4.03 0.79 -17.62
N GLU A 582 -4.72 1.82 -18.08
CA GLU A 582 -4.11 3.11 -18.43
C GLU A 582 -3.53 3.81 -17.18
N GLU A 583 -4.15 3.67 -16.02
CA GLU A 583 -3.59 4.16 -14.74
C GLU A 583 -2.33 3.37 -14.33
N GLU A 584 -2.34 2.03 -14.42
CA GLU A 584 -1.14 1.21 -14.17
C GLU A 584 0.00 1.59 -15.15
N ARG A 585 -0.31 1.95 -16.39
CA ARG A 585 0.70 2.43 -17.36
C ARG A 585 1.25 3.79 -16.97
N ARG A 586 0.42 4.71 -16.47
CA ARG A 586 0.90 5.97 -15.88
C ARG A 586 1.81 5.72 -14.67
N LEU A 587 1.48 4.70 -13.88
CA LEU A 587 2.34 4.30 -12.76
C LEU A 587 3.69 3.74 -13.24
N ALA A 588 3.72 2.98 -14.34
CA ALA A 588 4.96 2.54 -14.97
C ALA A 588 5.78 3.74 -15.50
N TYR A 589 5.12 4.68 -16.17
CA TYR A 589 5.73 5.93 -16.62
C TYR A 589 6.33 6.72 -15.45
N VAL A 590 5.61 6.84 -14.33
CA VAL A 590 6.13 7.47 -13.11
C VAL A 590 7.40 6.75 -12.66
N GLY A 591 7.37 5.42 -12.53
CA GLY A 591 8.53 4.63 -12.10
C GLY A 591 9.76 4.83 -13.00
N ILE A 592 9.59 4.74 -14.31
CA ILE A 592 10.66 4.94 -15.31
C ILE A 592 11.27 6.34 -15.17
N THR A 593 10.43 7.36 -15.06
CA THR A 593 10.87 8.77 -14.99
C THR A 593 11.46 9.18 -13.62
N ARG A 594 11.55 8.24 -12.66
CA ARG A 594 12.31 8.50 -11.41
C ARG A 594 13.81 8.35 -11.57
N ALA A 595 14.24 7.59 -12.60
CA ALA A 595 15.65 7.39 -12.87
C ALA A 595 16.29 8.63 -13.56
N LYS A 596 17.47 9.01 -13.07
CA LYS A 596 18.31 10.05 -13.72
C LYS A 596 19.22 9.44 -14.75
N LYS A 597 20.01 8.42 -14.38
CA LYS A 597 21.10 7.86 -15.19
C LYS A 597 20.88 6.41 -15.58
N ASN A 598 20.44 5.57 -14.63
CA ASN A 598 20.33 4.14 -14.85
C ASN A 598 18.95 3.61 -14.46
N LEU A 599 18.38 2.79 -15.31
CA LEU A 599 17.12 2.09 -15.09
C LEU A 599 17.31 0.59 -15.29
N ILE A 600 17.00 -0.18 -14.26
CA ILE A 600 17.06 -1.62 -14.25
C ILE A 600 15.66 -2.19 -14.01
N LEU A 601 15.15 -2.97 -14.95
CA LEU A 601 13.88 -3.67 -14.85
C LEU A 601 14.13 -5.10 -14.43
N THR A 602 13.44 -5.60 -13.41
CA THR A 602 13.61 -6.98 -12.95
C THR A 602 12.28 -7.73 -12.91
N SER A 603 12.33 -9.03 -13.14
CA SER A 603 11.19 -9.93 -13.09
C SER A 603 11.59 -11.33 -12.65
N ALA A 604 10.68 -12.06 -12.01
CA ALA A 604 10.86 -13.46 -11.65
C ALA A 604 9.91 -14.36 -12.46
N LYS A 605 10.41 -15.48 -12.98
CA LYS A 605 9.57 -16.49 -13.68
C LYS A 605 8.60 -17.18 -12.74
N GLN A 606 8.98 -17.30 -11.47
CA GLN A 606 8.21 -17.93 -10.42
C GLN A 606 8.17 -17.02 -9.19
N ARG A 607 6.98 -16.84 -8.65
CA ARG A 607 6.78 -16.12 -7.40
C ARG A 607 5.82 -16.90 -6.52
N MET A 608 6.16 -17.02 -5.25
CA MET A 608 5.23 -17.60 -4.28
C MET A 608 4.20 -16.53 -3.90
N ILE A 609 2.93 -16.79 -4.18
CA ILE A 609 1.79 -15.92 -3.86
C ILE A 609 0.76 -16.80 -3.18
N ASN A 610 0.35 -16.44 -1.96
CA ASN A 610 -0.66 -17.16 -1.17
C ASN A 610 -0.31 -18.65 -0.95
N GLY A 611 0.95 -18.95 -0.62
CA GLY A 611 1.40 -20.34 -0.43
C GLY A 611 1.52 -21.16 -1.72
N GLU A 612 1.15 -20.61 -2.88
CA GLU A 612 1.22 -21.26 -4.18
C GLU A 612 2.34 -20.69 -5.06
N THR A 613 3.13 -21.54 -5.67
CA THR A 613 4.08 -21.10 -6.69
C THR A 613 3.35 -20.77 -7.97
N ARG A 614 3.33 -19.50 -8.35
CA ARG A 614 2.76 -19.01 -9.61
C ARG A 614 3.85 -18.72 -10.62
N TYR A 615 3.58 -19.07 -11.88
CA TYR A 615 4.42 -18.71 -13.00
C TYR A 615 3.92 -17.40 -13.58
N SER A 616 4.81 -16.42 -13.66
CA SER A 616 4.50 -15.09 -14.17
C SER A 616 5.10 -14.88 -15.57
N LEU A 617 4.33 -14.24 -16.44
CA LEU A 617 4.80 -13.70 -17.69
C LEU A 617 5.45 -12.34 -17.46
N LEU A 618 6.35 -11.96 -18.36
CA LEU A 618 6.93 -10.62 -18.34
C LEU A 618 5.83 -9.56 -18.54
N SER A 619 5.91 -8.49 -17.78
CA SER A 619 4.97 -7.36 -17.87
C SER A 619 4.85 -6.83 -19.31
N ARG A 620 3.62 -6.55 -19.74
CA ARG A 620 3.35 -5.90 -21.03
C ARG A 620 4.06 -4.55 -21.16
N PHE A 621 4.25 -3.82 -20.06
CA PHE A 621 4.94 -2.53 -20.07
C PHE A 621 6.40 -2.66 -20.52
N VAL A 622 7.05 -3.78 -20.24
CA VAL A 622 8.38 -4.07 -20.79
C VAL A 622 8.33 -4.32 -22.30
N SER A 623 7.26 -4.95 -22.79
CA SER A 623 7.07 -5.20 -24.22
C SER A 623 6.76 -3.92 -25.01
N GLU A 624 6.30 -2.87 -24.35
CA GLU A 624 6.01 -1.56 -24.92
C GLU A 624 7.27 -0.70 -25.08
N ILE A 625 8.39 -1.08 -24.45
CA ILE A 625 9.68 -0.43 -24.63
C ILE A 625 10.34 -0.92 -25.92
N PRO A 626 10.86 -0.05 -26.78
CA PRO A 626 11.63 -0.42 -27.98
C PRO A 626 12.79 -1.37 -27.67
N ARG A 627 12.96 -2.37 -28.51
CA ARG A 627 13.95 -3.46 -28.25
C ARG A 627 15.40 -2.98 -28.29
N ASP A 628 15.70 -1.97 -29.06
CA ASP A 628 17.00 -1.33 -29.19
C ASP A 628 17.43 -0.55 -27.94
N LEU A 629 16.45 -0.15 -27.09
CA LEU A 629 16.71 0.46 -25.82
C LEU A 629 16.92 -0.54 -24.67
N LEU A 630 16.69 -1.85 -24.92
CA LEU A 630 16.74 -2.89 -23.89
C LEU A 630 18.00 -3.74 -24.03
N ASN A 631 18.83 -3.77 -23.00
CA ASN A 631 19.86 -4.78 -22.81
C ASN A 631 19.26 -5.96 -22.03
N LYS A 632 19.01 -7.08 -22.73
CA LYS A 632 18.44 -8.29 -22.11
C LYS A 632 19.55 -9.19 -21.58
N HIS A 633 19.55 -9.41 -20.29
CA HIS A 633 20.31 -10.46 -19.64
C HIS A 633 19.33 -11.49 -19.07
N VAL A 634 19.02 -12.52 -19.86
CA VAL A 634 18.31 -13.71 -19.36
C VAL A 634 19.37 -14.59 -18.71
N LEU A 635 19.42 -14.56 -17.39
CA LEU A 635 20.21 -15.54 -16.65
C LEU A 635 19.47 -16.88 -16.73
N ASP A 636 19.72 -17.64 -17.80
CA ASP A 636 19.40 -19.06 -17.81
C ASP A 636 20.26 -19.72 -16.74
N SER A 637 19.64 -20.02 -15.60
CA SER A 637 20.29 -20.66 -14.45
C SER A 637 20.77 -22.07 -14.68
N GLU A 638 20.78 -22.56 -15.94
CA GLU A 638 21.26 -23.91 -16.29
C GLU A 638 22.69 -23.98 -16.86
N LYS A 639 23.35 -22.85 -17.13
CA LYS A 639 24.72 -22.92 -17.64
C LYS A 639 25.58 -21.78 -17.09
N LYS A 640 26.11 -21.94 -15.90
CA LYS A 640 27.37 -21.45 -15.32
C LYS A 640 27.32 -21.17 -13.82
N TYR A 641 26.84 -22.09 -13.00
CA TYR A 641 27.48 -22.26 -11.70
C TYR A 641 28.54 -23.36 -11.86
N LYS A 642 29.68 -23.04 -12.46
CA LYS A 642 30.90 -23.69 -12.06
C LYS A 642 31.13 -23.29 -10.62
N GLN A 643 30.99 -24.28 -9.74
CA GLN A 643 31.44 -24.20 -8.36
C GLN A 643 32.78 -23.48 -8.29
N SER A 644 32.79 -22.24 -7.84
CA SER A 644 33.92 -21.73 -7.11
C SER A 644 33.78 -22.33 -5.72
N THR A 645 34.42 -23.51 -5.58
CA THR A 645 34.74 -24.11 -4.30
C THR A 645 35.58 -23.08 -3.53
N TYR A 646 34.93 -22.28 -2.67
CA TYR A 646 35.63 -21.79 -1.51
C TYR A 646 35.69 -22.95 -0.53
N SER A 647 36.87 -23.61 -0.50
CA SER A 647 37.21 -24.56 0.54
C SER A 647 37.22 -23.82 1.89
N TYR A 648 36.26 -24.10 2.71
CA TYR A 648 36.40 -23.94 4.16
C TYR A 648 37.25 -25.12 4.64
N ASP A 649 38.56 -24.97 4.60
CA ASP A 649 39.49 -25.79 5.35
C ASP A 649 39.89 -25.02 6.60
N GLU A 650 39.08 -25.15 7.66
CA GLU A 650 39.59 -25.20 9.02
C GLU A 650 38.73 -26.19 9.79
N ALA A 651 39.31 -27.37 9.89
CA ALA A 651 38.75 -28.52 10.57
C ALA A 651 38.70 -28.32 12.08
N LEU A 652 37.55 -28.55 12.67
CA LEU A 652 37.43 -28.91 14.08
C LEU A 652 37.61 -30.42 14.27
N PRO A 653 38.30 -30.89 15.35
CA PRO A 653 38.92 -32.18 15.40
C PRO A 653 38.04 -33.25 16.06
N TRP A 654 37.09 -33.83 15.34
CA TRP A 654 36.51 -35.14 15.65
C TRP A 654 35.69 -35.71 14.47
N GLU A 655 36.37 -36.23 13.48
CA GLU A 655 35.76 -37.18 12.59
C GLU A 655 36.66 -38.42 12.48
N ASN A 656 36.16 -39.49 12.98
CA ASN A 656 36.56 -40.80 12.53
C ASN A 656 35.33 -41.72 12.44
N LYS A 657 35.20 -42.22 11.22
CA LYS A 657 34.71 -43.55 10.82
C LYS A 657 33.42 -43.67 10.03
N ALA A 658 33.66 -44.23 8.89
CA ALA A 658 32.94 -45.26 8.12
C ALA A 658 32.04 -44.78 6.99
N LYS A 659 32.55 -44.97 5.77
CA LYS A 659 31.75 -45.18 4.55
C LYS A 659 30.94 -46.47 4.68
N PRO A 660 29.76 -46.53 4.12
CA PRO A 660 29.45 -47.56 3.14
C PRO A 660 28.74 -47.05 1.87
N ASP A 661 28.86 -47.91 0.89
CA ASP A 661 28.58 -47.89 -0.51
C ASP A 661 27.22 -47.38 -1.00
N ASN A 662 27.29 -46.80 -2.20
CA ASN A 662 26.31 -46.76 -3.29
C ASN A 662 24.89 -47.25 -3.04
N VAL A 663 23.96 -46.34 -3.02
CA VAL A 663 22.61 -46.55 -3.57
C VAL A 663 22.22 -45.30 -4.38
N LYS A 664 22.11 -45.51 -5.70
CA LYS A 664 21.45 -44.56 -6.62
C LYS A 664 19.98 -44.49 -6.24
N ASN A 665 19.55 -43.40 -5.65
CA ASN A 665 18.14 -43.02 -5.65
C ASN A 665 17.97 -41.68 -6.34
N THR A 666 17.49 -41.76 -7.56
CA THR A 666 16.90 -40.68 -8.33
C THR A 666 15.65 -40.19 -7.59
N LEU A 667 15.76 -39.11 -6.86
CA LEU A 667 14.61 -38.40 -6.36
C LEU A 667 14.04 -37.54 -7.49
N ASN A 668 12.97 -38.01 -8.09
CA ASN A 668 12.08 -37.25 -8.96
C ASN A 668 11.33 -36.21 -8.12
N PHE A 669 11.82 -34.98 -8.05
CA PHE A 669 11.03 -33.84 -7.67
C PHE A 669 10.23 -33.36 -8.88
N GLY A 670 8.93 -33.49 -8.83
CA GLY A 670 8.02 -33.03 -9.89
C GLY A 670 6.72 -33.83 -9.95
N LYS A 671 6.05 -34.02 -8.80
CA LYS A 671 4.64 -34.41 -8.85
C LYS A 671 3.78 -33.15 -8.65
N GLN A 672 3.29 -32.62 -9.77
CA GLN A 672 2.04 -31.85 -9.76
C GLN A 672 0.99 -32.71 -9.05
N PHE A 673 0.40 -32.19 -7.98
CA PHE A 673 -0.86 -32.73 -7.46
C PHE A 673 -1.96 -32.39 -8.47
N LYS A 674 -2.10 -33.20 -9.52
CA LYS A 674 -3.34 -33.33 -10.23
C LYS A 674 -4.25 -34.13 -9.29
N VAL A 675 -5.22 -33.47 -8.70
CA VAL A 675 -6.35 -34.17 -8.08
C VAL A 675 -7.12 -34.77 -9.26
N GLU A 676 -6.89 -36.04 -9.53
CA GLU A 676 -7.65 -36.76 -10.54
C GLU A 676 -9.02 -37.08 -9.94
N ARG A 677 -10.06 -36.72 -10.65
CA ARG A 677 -11.43 -37.14 -10.35
C ARG A 677 -11.43 -38.65 -10.12
N PRO A 678 -11.90 -39.16 -8.97
CA PRO A 678 -12.00 -40.59 -8.74
C PRO A 678 -12.94 -41.21 -9.78
N LYS A 679 -12.52 -42.29 -10.41
CA LYS A 679 -13.29 -42.99 -11.44
C LYS A 679 -14.55 -43.63 -10.85
N SER A 680 -14.55 -43.94 -9.55
CA SER A 680 -15.69 -44.45 -8.78
C SER A 680 -15.48 -44.15 -7.30
N LEU A 681 -16.55 -44.00 -6.56
CA LEU A 681 -16.47 -43.86 -5.09
C LEU A 681 -16.64 -45.23 -4.44
N ASP A 682 -15.84 -45.48 -3.38
CA ASP A 682 -15.89 -46.76 -2.61
C ASP A 682 -17.08 -46.81 -1.61
N TYR A 683 -17.92 -45.76 -1.60
CA TYR A 683 -19.05 -45.61 -0.70
C TYR A 683 -20.30 -45.09 -1.47
N LYS A 684 -21.48 -45.34 -0.91
CA LYS A 684 -22.79 -44.95 -1.47
C LYS A 684 -23.59 -44.13 -0.48
N VAL A 685 -24.68 -43.55 -0.95
CA VAL A 685 -25.66 -42.87 -0.10
C VAL A 685 -26.16 -43.87 0.97
N GLY A 686 -26.12 -43.45 2.22
CA GLY A 686 -26.45 -44.28 3.38
C GLY A 686 -25.25 -44.93 4.07
N ASP A 687 -24.10 -45.01 3.44
CA ASP A 687 -22.86 -45.55 4.04
C ASP A 687 -22.28 -44.63 5.12
N THR A 688 -21.58 -45.23 6.06
CA THR A 688 -20.79 -44.51 7.08
C THR A 688 -19.39 -44.29 6.55
N VAL A 689 -18.95 -43.03 6.61
CA VAL A 689 -17.62 -42.63 6.12
C VAL A 689 -16.88 -41.85 7.22
N LYS A 690 -15.54 -41.90 7.18
CA LYS A 690 -14.66 -41.19 8.10
C LYS A 690 -13.89 -40.12 7.32
N HIS A 691 -13.99 -38.89 7.79
CA HIS A 691 -13.18 -37.75 7.35
C HIS A 691 -12.12 -37.42 8.37
N ILE A 692 -10.91 -37.06 7.92
CA ILE A 692 -9.78 -36.78 8.83
C ILE A 692 -10.11 -35.66 9.83
N LYS A 693 -10.80 -34.61 9.40
CA LYS A 693 -11.13 -33.43 10.23
C LYS A 693 -12.48 -33.54 10.95
N PHE A 694 -13.49 -34.17 10.33
CA PHE A 694 -14.87 -34.16 10.82
C PHE A 694 -15.29 -35.48 11.50
N GLY A 695 -14.41 -36.46 11.52
CA GLY A 695 -14.69 -37.78 12.15
C GLY A 695 -15.64 -38.63 11.32
N VAL A 696 -16.45 -39.46 12.04
CA VAL A 696 -17.37 -40.38 11.41
C VAL A 696 -18.69 -39.67 11.09
N GLY A 697 -19.24 -39.93 9.88
CA GLY A 697 -20.48 -39.34 9.42
C GLY A 697 -21.20 -40.24 8.41
N LYS A 698 -22.51 -40.01 8.19
CA LYS A 698 -23.34 -40.76 7.26
C LYS A 698 -23.52 -39.99 5.97
N VAL A 699 -23.26 -40.62 4.83
CA VAL A 699 -23.46 -40.04 3.50
C VAL A 699 -24.95 -39.84 3.22
N LEU A 700 -25.39 -38.61 2.99
CA LEU A 700 -26.77 -38.25 2.72
C LEU A 700 -27.09 -38.19 1.23
N GLU A 701 -26.14 -37.66 0.44
CA GLU A 701 -26.36 -37.40 -0.98
C GLU A 701 -25.00 -37.44 -1.71
N ILE A 702 -25.01 -37.94 -2.94
CA ILE A 702 -23.87 -37.90 -3.85
C ILE A 702 -24.41 -37.38 -5.18
N VAL A 703 -23.84 -36.28 -5.68
CA VAL A 703 -24.17 -35.65 -6.95
C VAL A 703 -22.94 -35.74 -7.87
N ASP A 704 -23.14 -36.25 -9.05
CA ASP A 704 -22.11 -36.30 -10.09
C ASP A 704 -21.97 -34.93 -10.76
N GLY A 705 -20.94 -34.16 -10.39
CA GLY A 705 -20.64 -32.86 -10.96
C GLY A 705 -19.65 -32.95 -12.11
N GLU A 706 -19.60 -31.92 -12.97
CA GLU A 706 -18.72 -31.88 -14.15
C GLU A 706 -17.22 -32.05 -13.80
N LYS A 707 -16.77 -31.57 -12.62
CA LYS A 707 -15.36 -31.59 -12.20
C LYS A 707 -15.03 -32.68 -11.17
N ASP A 708 -15.97 -33.03 -10.28
CA ASP A 708 -15.81 -34.03 -9.22
C ASP A 708 -17.17 -34.40 -8.62
N PHE A 709 -17.23 -35.51 -7.87
CA PHE A 709 -18.44 -35.89 -7.11
C PHE A 709 -18.63 -34.98 -5.92
N GLU A 710 -19.79 -34.33 -5.80
CA GLU A 710 -20.18 -33.60 -4.60
C GLU A 710 -20.87 -34.55 -3.61
N VAL A 711 -20.36 -34.62 -2.42
CA VAL A 711 -20.82 -35.53 -1.36
C VAL A 711 -21.32 -34.72 -0.17
N LYS A 712 -22.59 -34.94 0.23
CA LYS A 712 -23.12 -34.42 1.50
C LYS A 712 -23.03 -35.50 2.56
N VAL A 713 -22.35 -35.19 3.67
CA VAL A 713 -22.15 -36.10 4.81
C VAL A 713 -22.69 -35.43 6.08
N ASN A 714 -23.47 -36.15 6.85
CA ASN A 714 -23.88 -35.72 8.19
C ASN A 714 -22.92 -36.29 9.24
N PHE A 715 -22.07 -35.46 9.80
CA PHE A 715 -21.12 -35.82 10.85
C PHE A 715 -21.75 -35.62 12.23
N GLU A 716 -21.59 -36.59 13.13
CA GLU A 716 -22.22 -36.58 14.46
C GLU A 716 -21.93 -35.32 15.29
N LYS A 717 -20.70 -34.76 15.19
CA LYS A 717 -20.28 -33.60 15.97
C LYS A 717 -20.35 -32.27 15.19
N PHE A 718 -20.44 -32.32 13.84
CA PHE A 718 -20.27 -31.13 12.98
C PHE A 718 -21.44 -30.88 12.05
N GLY A 719 -22.50 -31.71 12.12
CA GLY A 719 -23.69 -31.60 11.27
C GLY A 719 -23.40 -31.88 9.80
N ILE A 720 -24.27 -31.37 8.91
CA ILE A 720 -24.21 -31.65 7.48
C ILE A 720 -23.12 -30.78 6.83
N LYS A 721 -22.19 -31.43 6.12
CA LYS A 721 -21.15 -30.79 5.32
C LYS A 721 -21.24 -31.26 3.85
N LYS A 722 -21.05 -30.32 2.93
CA LYS A 722 -20.95 -30.57 1.48
C LYS A 722 -19.48 -30.46 1.08
N MET A 723 -18.96 -31.44 0.36
CA MET A 723 -17.54 -31.49 -0.02
C MET A 723 -17.33 -32.25 -1.32
N TYR A 724 -16.20 -32.01 -1.98
CA TYR A 724 -15.79 -32.71 -3.21
C TYR A 724 -15.01 -33.98 -2.85
N ALA A 725 -15.36 -35.11 -3.46
CA ALA A 725 -14.83 -36.43 -3.12
C ALA A 725 -13.30 -36.55 -3.29
N GLY A 726 -12.75 -35.96 -4.35
CA GLY A 726 -11.32 -35.97 -4.65
C GLY A 726 -10.48 -35.24 -3.58
N PHE A 727 -11.04 -34.20 -2.96
CA PHE A 727 -10.39 -33.45 -1.89
C PHE A 727 -10.68 -34.00 -0.49
N ALA A 728 -11.88 -34.51 -0.26
CA ALA A 728 -12.36 -34.87 1.07
C ALA A 728 -11.71 -36.17 1.63
N LYS A 729 -11.06 -36.99 0.81
CA LYS A 729 -10.42 -38.26 1.19
C LYS A 729 -11.28 -39.07 2.18
N LEU A 730 -12.59 -39.17 1.90
CA LEU A 730 -13.50 -39.95 2.69
C LEU A 730 -13.18 -41.45 2.60
N ALA A 731 -13.01 -42.13 3.72
CA ALA A 731 -12.82 -43.56 3.78
C ALA A 731 -14.10 -44.23 4.33
N LYS A 732 -14.57 -45.28 3.69
CA LYS A 732 -15.67 -46.10 4.21
C LYS A 732 -15.25 -46.79 5.50
N VAL A 733 -16.12 -46.75 6.53
CA VAL A 733 -15.90 -47.36 7.83
C VAL A 733 -16.65 -48.67 7.92
#